data_f94e1d588a01b9912123f198e00850da
#
_entry.id   f94e1d588a01b9912123f198e00850da
#
_cell.length_a   1.000
_cell.length_b   1.000
_cell.length_c   1.000
_cell.angle_alpha   90.00
_cell.angle_beta   90.00
_cell.angle_gamma   90.00
#
_symmetry.space_group_name_H-M   'P 1'
#
loop_
_entity.id
_entity.type
_entity.pdbx_description
1 polymer ?
#
loop_
_entity_poly.entity_id
_entity_poly.type
_entity_poly.pdbx_seq_one_letter_code
_entity_poly.pdbx_strand_id
1 'polypeptide(L)'
;MTVSRRDFLKRSAAATAASSTALPLPASSQSFVGEADASKLKWSKAPCRFCGTGCGVSVGVKDGRVVATEADARSEVNRGINCVKGYFLAKIMYGADRLTTPLLRMKEGRYDKNGEFTPVSWNQAFDVMAEQWKRVLREKGPTAVGMFGSGQWTVWEGYAASKLFKGGFRTNNIDPNARHCMASAVAAFMRTFGIDEPMGCYDDIEAADAFVLWGSNMAEMHPVLWSRVTDRCLSAPATKVAVLSVFEHRCFDLATLPIIFTPQSDLAVANYIANYIIRNNRVNRDFVDKHTAFKLGNTDIGYGLRPEHALQKAAKNAADAGGAKPMTFDEYAKFVARYDADYVTKLSGVPKDKLDRLAELYADPKIKVTSFWTMGFNQHTRGVWANQLVYNLHLLTGKIATPGNSPFSLTGQPSACGTAREVGTFSHRLPADMVVVNPEHRAKTEAIWNLPAGTIPDKNGYHAVLQNRMLKDGKLNAYWVQVNNNMQAAPNMMEEGLPGYRNPANFIVVSDAYPTVTTLAADLVLPTAMWVEKEGAYGNAERRTQFWHQLVDAPGESRSDLWQLVEFSKRFKIEEVWPADLIAKKPEVKGKTLYDVLFRNGKVDKYPLSDVDAGYANAEAKDFGFYLQKGLFEEYAEFGRGHGHDLAPFDRYHEERGLRWPVVDGKETRWRFREGSDPYVKAGTGYQFYGNPDNRAYIYALPYEPAAEAPDKEYPFWFSTGRVLEHWHSGSMTRRVPELYRSFPNAVLYMHADDAQALGVRRGSEVRVVSRRGECRTRVETRGRNKVPRGLVFMPWFDASQIVNKVTLDATDPISLQTDFKKCAVKIVKV
;
A
#
# COMPACT_ATOMS: atom_id res chain seq x y z
N MET A 1 9.61 -26.21 -24.12
CA MET A 1 8.64 -25.36 -24.86
C MET A 1 8.45 -24.05 -24.11
N THR A 2 8.89 -22.96 -24.69
CA THR A 2 8.60 -21.62 -24.13
C THR A 2 7.10 -21.39 -24.27
N VAL A 3 6.40 -21.24 -23.14
CA VAL A 3 5.00 -20.85 -23.16
C VAL A 3 4.91 -19.51 -23.88
N SER A 4 4.23 -19.49 -25.05
CA SER A 4 4.10 -18.24 -25.79
C SER A 4 3.31 -17.23 -24.97
N ARG A 5 3.58 -15.92 -25.19
CA ARG A 5 2.81 -14.82 -24.57
C ARG A 5 1.29 -15.02 -24.76
N ARG A 6 0.90 -15.56 -25.90
CA ARG A 6 -0.49 -15.84 -26.27
C ARG A 6 -1.10 -16.98 -25.44
N ASP A 7 -0.32 -18.06 -25.18
CA ASP A 7 -0.80 -19.22 -24.43
C ASP A 7 -0.87 -18.94 -22.93
N PHE A 8 0.07 -18.16 -22.40
CA PHE A 8 -0.01 -17.67 -21.03
C PHE A 8 -1.30 -16.84 -20.80
N LEU A 9 -1.60 -15.92 -21.69
CA LEU A 9 -2.79 -15.07 -21.59
C LEU A 9 -4.09 -15.87 -21.78
N LYS A 10 -4.11 -16.88 -22.66
CA LYS A 10 -5.25 -17.80 -22.81
C LYS A 10 -5.46 -18.64 -21.55
N ARG A 11 -4.39 -19.18 -20.95
CA ARG A 11 -4.48 -19.94 -19.70
C ARG A 11 -4.89 -19.06 -18.52
N SER A 12 -4.40 -17.82 -18.45
CA SER A 12 -4.85 -16.82 -17.45
C SER A 12 -6.34 -16.49 -17.62
N ALA A 13 -6.81 -16.33 -18.86
CA ALA A 13 -8.23 -16.11 -19.16
C ALA A 13 -9.08 -17.36 -18.87
N ALA A 14 -8.57 -18.56 -19.16
CA ALA A 14 -9.25 -19.82 -18.88
C ALA A 14 -9.34 -20.12 -17.38
N ALA A 15 -8.29 -19.83 -16.60
CA ALA A 15 -8.34 -19.96 -15.13
C ALA A 15 -9.33 -18.99 -14.50
N THR A 16 -9.45 -17.79 -15.06
CA THR A 16 -10.46 -16.80 -14.63
C THR A 16 -11.87 -17.20 -15.09
N ALA A 17 -12.01 -17.78 -16.28
CA ALA A 17 -13.28 -18.31 -16.78
C ALA A 17 -13.72 -19.56 -15.99
N ALA A 18 -12.80 -20.44 -15.61
CA ALA A 18 -13.09 -21.59 -14.74
C ALA A 18 -13.55 -21.14 -13.34
N SER A 19 -13.02 -20.02 -12.83
CA SER A 19 -13.51 -19.41 -11.59
C SER A 19 -14.87 -18.68 -11.78
N SER A 20 -15.26 -18.35 -13.01
CA SER A 20 -16.51 -17.68 -13.34
C SER A 20 -17.63 -18.64 -13.75
N THR A 21 -17.31 -19.88 -14.15
CA THR A 21 -18.26 -20.98 -14.28
C THR A 21 -18.44 -21.68 -12.93
N ALA A 22 -18.68 -20.94 -11.87
CA ALA A 22 -19.12 -21.51 -10.62
C ALA A 22 -20.38 -22.33 -10.92
N LEU A 23 -20.28 -23.64 -10.76
CA LEU A 23 -21.45 -24.50 -10.59
C LEU A 23 -22.38 -23.78 -9.62
N PRO A 24 -23.72 -23.80 -9.83
CA PRO A 24 -24.64 -23.17 -8.93
C PRO A 24 -24.35 -23.75 -7.53
N LEU A 25 -23.79 -22.92 -6.67
CA LEU A 25 -23.72 -23.24 -5.24
C LEU A 25 -25.15 -23.59 -4.83
N PRO A 26 -25.36 -24.70 -4.11
CA PRO A 26 -26.68 -24.98 -3.59
C PRO A 26 -27.17 -23.75 -2.84
N ALA A 27 -28.42 -23.40 -3.05
CA ALA A 27 -29.09 -22.22 -2.50
C ALA A 27 -29.10 -22.12 -0.96
N SER A 28 -28.40 -23.02 -0.29
CA SER A 28 -28.27 -23.14 1.17
C SER A 28 -27.22 -22.23 1.84
N SER A 29 -26.51 -21.38 1.10
CA SER A 29 -25.70 -20.33 1.73
C SER A 29 -26.60 -19.15 2.12
N GLN A 30 -27.49 -19.37 3.06
CA GLN A 30 -28.31 -18.30 3.61
C GLN A 30 -27.43 -17.30 4.36
N SER A 31 -27.49 -16.08 3.94
CA SER A 31 -26.78 -14.93 4.53
C SER A 31 -27.53 -14.29 5.70
N PHE A 32 -28.69 -14.82 6.09
CA PHE A 32 -29.47 -14.32 7.21
C PHE A 32 -29.57 -15.40 8.28
N VAL A 33 -28.87 -15.14 9.38
CA VAL A 33 -29.05 -15.87 10.64
C VAL A 33 -30.25 -15.21 11.34
N GLY A 34 -31.32 -15.95 11.61
CA GLY A 34 -32.46 -15.44 12.40
C GLY A 34 -32.01 -15.09 13.83
N GLU A 35 -32.72 -14.22 14.54
CA GLU A 35 -32.36 -13.81 15.91
C GLU A 35 -32.11 -15.01 16.87
N ALA A 36 -32.92 -16.05 16.77
CA ALA A 36 -32.77 -17.29 17.57
C ALA A 36 -31.49 -18.07 17.27
N ASP A 37 -30.95 -17.94 16.05
CA ASP A 37 -29.69 -18.55 15.65
C ASP A 37 -28.47 -17.64 15.94
N ALA A 38 -28.65 -16.33 15.92
CA ALA A 38 -27.61 -15.35 16.27
C ALA A 38 -27.14 -15.51 17.72
N SER A 39 -28.05 -15.88 18.65
CA SER A 39 -27.71 -16.12 20.05
C SER A 39 -26.83 -17.37 20.28
N LYS A 40 -26.73 -18.26 19.29
CA LYS A 40 -25.90 -19.47 19.33
C LYS A 40 -24.52 -19.28 18.71
N LEU A 41 -24.21 -18.09 18.18
CA LEU A 41 -22.94 -17.81 17.56
C LEU A 41 -21.88 -17.39 18.61
N LYS A 42 -20.66 -17.88 18.46
CA LYS A 42 -19.51 -17.31 19.17
C LYS A 42 -19.05 -16.06 18.42
N TRP A 43 -19.29 -14.89 19.02
CA TRP A 43 -18.90 -13.61 18.44
C TRP A 43 -17.54 -13.15 18.93
N SER A 44 -16.68 -12.69 18.03
CA SER A 44 -15.36 -12.15 18.34
C SER A 44 -15.07 -10.90 17.49
N LYS A 45 -14.25 -10.01 18.02
CA LYS A 45 -13.82 -8.81 17.29
C LYS A 45 -12.73 -9.14 16.26
N ALA A 46 -12.75 -8.45 15.13
CA ALA A 46 -11.62 -8.39 14.18
C ALA A 46 -11.66 -7.07 13.40
N PRO A 47 -10.55 -6.56 12.86
CA PRO A 47 -10.60 -5.52 11.84
C PRO A 47 -11.01 -6.11 10.49
N CYS A 48 -11.69 -5.32 9.69
CA CYS A 48 -12.00 -5.66 8.29
C CYS A 48 -10.70 -5.79 7.48
N ARG A 49 -10.60 -6.86 6.65
CA ARG A 49 -9.37 -7.11 5.90
C ARG A 49 -9.26 -6.35 4.57
N PHE A 50 -10.17 -5.44 4.24
CA PHE A 50 -10.11 -4.76 2.94
C PHE A 50 -9.25 -3.49 2.96
N CYS A 51 -9.80 -2.34 3.32
CA CYS A 51 -9.05 -1.08 3.16
C CYS A 51 -8.41 -0.59 4.44
N GLY A 52 -7.51 0.37 4.30
CA GLY A 52 -6.80 1.02 5.40
C GLY A 52 -7.66 1.88 6.33
N THR A 53 -8.98 1.94 6.11
CA THR A 53 -9.91 2.51 7.10
C THR A 53 -9.83 1.76 8.42
N GLY A 54 -9.70 0.42 8.39
CA GLY A 54 -9.60 -0.37 9.62
C GLY A 54 -10.91 -0.49 10.38
N CYS A 55 -12.04 -0.64 9.66
CA CYS A 55 -13.35 -0.86 10.28
C CYS A 55 -13.33 -2.05 11.23
N GLY A 56 -13.87 -1.90 12.44
CA GLY A 56 -14.10 -3.00 13.35
C GLY A 56 -15.30 -3.84 12.88
N VAL A 57 -15.16 -5.16 12.94
CA VAL A 57 -16.23 -6.10 12.65
C VAL A 57 -16.36 -7.12 13.78
N SER A 58 -17.58 -7.53 14.07
CA SER A 58 -17.90 -8.70 14.89
C SER A 58 -18.03 -9.91 13.96
N VAL A 59 -17.31 -10.98 14.25
CA VAL A 59 -17.26 -12.19 13.44
C VAL A 59 -17.98 -13.29 14.19
N GLY A 60 -19.06 -13.82 13.60
CA GLY A 60 -19.87 -14.91 14.16
C GLY A 60 -19.41 -16.26 13.63
N VAL A 61 -18.99 -17.15 14.53
CA VAL A 61 -18.52 -18.50 14.23
C VAL A 61 -19.51 -19.53 14.75
N LYS A 62 -19.80 -20.53 13.91
CA LYS A 62 -20.60 -21.72 14.24
C LYS A 62 -19.95 -22.94 13.60
N ASP A 63 -19.78 -24.02 14.37
CA ASP A 63 -19.24 -25.30 13.90
C ASP A 63 -17.92 -25.15 13.12
N GLY A 64 -16.99 -24.33 13.64
CA GLY A 64 -15.69 -24.08 13.03
C GLY A 64 -15.71 -23.24 11.74
N ARG A 65 -16.83 -22.58 11.41
CA ARG A 65 -16.98 -21.77 10.21
C ARG A 65 -17.41 -20.33 10.56
N VAL A 66 -16.88 -19.37 9.84
CA VAL A 66 -17.42 -17.99 9.85
C VAL A 66 -18.73 -17.96 9.06
N VAL A 67 -19.84 -17.73 9.76
CA VAL A 67 -21.18 -17.73 9.17
C VAL A 67 -21.82 -16.34 9.10
N ALA A 68 -21.30 -15.38 9.89
CA ALA A 68 -21.79 -14.01 9.92
C ALA A 68 -20.65 -13.00 10.16
N THR A 69 -20.83 -11.81 9.64
CA THR A 69 -20.03 -10.61 9.98
C THR A 69 -20.94 -9.42 10.13
N GLU A 70 -20.74 -8.67 11.21
CA GLU A 70 -21.47 -7.44 11.48
C GLU A 70 -20.49 -6.29 11.72
N ALA A 71 -20.93 -5.05 11.49
CA ALA A 71 -20.17 -3.89 11.87
C ALA A 71 -20.11 -3.79 13.40
N ASP A 72 -18.92 -3.65 13.98
CA ASP A 72 -18.78 -3.47 15.43
C ASP A 72 -19.19 -2.04 15.83
N ALA A 73 -20.34 -1.91 16.52
CA ALA A 73 -20.83 -0.62 17.00
C ALA A 73 -19.93 0.05 18.04
N ARG A 74 -19.07 -0.72 18.70
CA ARG A 74 -18.09 -0.21 19.68
C ARG A 74 -16.78 0.27 19.03
N SER A 75 -16.61 0.06 17.73
CA SER A 75 -15.44 0.56 17.00
C SER A 75 -15.57 2.05 16.72
N GLU A 76 -14.63 2.84 17.20
CA GLU A 76 -14.56 4.28 16.94
C GLU A 76 -14.40 4.62 15.45
N VAL A 77 -13.79 3.70 14.67
CA VAL A 77 -13.52 3.89 13.25
C VAL A 77 -14.79 3.94 12.42
N ASN A 78 -15.64 2.94 12.54
CA ASN A 78 -16.82 2.75 11.69
C ASN A 78 -18.17 2.84 12.40
N ARG A 79 -18.21 2.89 13.75
CA ARG A 79 -19.40 3.19 14.55
C ARG A 79 -20.63 2.37 14.13
N GLY A 80 -20.46 1.08 13.88
CA GLY A 80 -21.55 0.19 13.46
C GLY A 80 -21.90 0.23 11.98
N ILE A 81 -21.07 0.85 11.11
CA ILE A 81 -21.31 0.93 9.66
C ILE A 81 -20.32 0.02 8.91
N ASN A 82 -20.83 -0.72 7.91
CA ASN A 82 -20.03 -1.47 6.95
C ASN A 82 -20.28 -0.99 5.52
N CYS A 83 -19.25 -1.06 4.67
CA CYS A 83 -19.44 -0.93 3.22
C CYS A 83 -19.88 -2.26 2.60
N VAL A 84 -20.29 -2.24 1.33
CA VAL A 84 -20.73 -3.45 0.62
C VAL A 84 -19.72 -4.60 0.65
N LYS A 85 -18.44 -4.33 0.58
CA LYS A 85 -17.37 -5.36 0.69
C LYS A 85 -17.31 -5.94 2.10
N GLY A 86 -17.35 -5.09 3.13
CA GLY A 86 -17.37 -5.50 4.53
C GLY A 86 -18.59 -6.33 4.90
N TYR A 87 -19.72 -6.05 4.29
CA TYR A 87 -20.95 -6.83 4.45
C TYR A 87 -20.79 -8.28 3.98
N PHE A 88 -20.05 -8.50 2.88
CA PHE A 88 -19.81 -9.84 2.33
C PHE A 88 -18.46 -10.45 2.79
N LEU A 89 -17.87 -9.93 3.84
CA LEU A 89 -16.50 -10.29 4.26
C LEU A 89 -16.33 -11.79 4.57
N ALA A 90 -17.30 -12.42 5.22
CA ALA A 90 -17.27 -13.86 5.49
C ALA A 90 -17.16 -14.72 4.22
N LYS A 91 -17.81 -14.30 3.13
CA LYS A 91 -17.89 -15.10 1.89
C LYS A 91 -16.55 -15.21 1.15
N ILE A 92 -15.62 -14.27 1.34
CA ILE A 92 -14.31 -14.35 0.68
C ILE A 92 -13.46 -15.53 1.14
N MET A 93 -13.79 -16.15 2.28
CA MET A 93 -13.03 -17.27 2.83
C MET A 93 -13.38 -18.60 2.16
N TYR A 94 -14.52 -18.69 1.51
CA TYR A 94 -15.14 -19.93 1.04
C TYR A 94 -15.30 -20.02 -0.48
N GLY A 95 -14.39 -19.43 -1.23
CA GLY A 95 -14.33 -19.65 -2.69
C GLY A 95 -13.98 -21.10 -3.02
N ALA A 96 -14.66 -21.68 -4.03
CA ALA A 96 -14.51 -23.08 -4.38
C ALA A 96 -13.08 -23.49 -4.82
N ASP A 97 -12.28 -22.51 -5.26
CA ASP A 97 -10.92 -22.70 -5.77
C ASP A 97 -9.84 -22.27 -4.74
N ARG A 98 -10.14 -22.34 -3.41
CA ARG A 98 -9.12 -22.12 -2.38
C ARG A 98 -7.93 -23.04 -2.60
N LEU A 99 -6.74 -22.46 -2.50
CA LEU A 99 -5.50 -23.25 -2.45
C LEU A 99 -5.39 -23.90 -1.06
N THR A 100 -5.21 -25.21 -1.05
CA THR A 100 -5.21 -26.01 0.20
C THR A 100 -4.00 -26.91 0.35
N THR A 101 -3.19 -27.06 -0.71
CA THR A 101 -2.01 -27.94 -0.75
C THR A 101 -0.90 -27.23 -1.53
N PRO A 102 0.38 -27.38 -1.16
CA PRO A 102 1.49 -26.86 -1.95
C PRO A 102 1.52 -27.49 -3.36
N LEU A 103 1.79 -26.66 -4.39
CA LEU A 103 1.82 -27.09 -5.80
C LEU A 103 3.18 -26.75 -6.41
N LEU A 104 3.92 -27.76 -6.84
CA LEU A 104 5.22 -27.62 -7.49
C LEU A 104 5.11 -27.99 -8.98
N ARG A 105 5.76 -27.23 -9.85
CA ARG A 105 5.90 -27.64 -11.26
C ARG A 105 6.82 -28.84 -11.37
N MET A 106 6.29 -29.93 -11.93
CA MET A 106 7.01 -31.20 -12.02
C MET A 106 6.92 -31.79 -13.42
N LYS A 107 7.97 -32.49 -13.78
CA LYS A 107 8.03 -33.37 -14.95
C LYS A 107 8.84 -34.61 -14.57
N GLU A 108 8.33 -35.78 -14.88
CA GLU A 108 9.00 -37.05 -14.58
C GLU A 108 9.45 -37.20 -13.09
N GLY A 109 8.58 -36.76 -12.16
CA GLY A 109 8.84 -36.84 -10.72
C GLY A 109 9.85 -35.85 -10.15
N ARG A 110 10.34 -34.89 -10.93
CA ARG A 110 11.32 -33.86 -10.52
C ARG A 110 10.83 -32.47 -10.85
N TYR A 111 11.34 -31.49 -10.10
CA TYR A 111 11.07 -30.07 -10.44
C TYR A 111 11.52 -29.75 -11.87
N ASP A 112 10.62 -29.18 -12.63
CA ASP A 112 10.88 -28.62 -13.97
C ASP A 112 10.04 -27.36 -14.17
N LYS A 113 10.69 -26.24 -14.52
CA LYS A 113 10.02 -24.94 -14.73
C LYS A 113 8.90 -25.01 -15.77
N ASN A 114 8.98 -25.91 -16.73
CA ASN A 114 7.98 -26.13 -17.79
C ASN A 114 7.03 -27.31 -17.48
N GLY A 115 7.18 -27.91 -16.29
CA GLY A 115 6.31 -28.99 -15.82
C GLY A 115 4.91 -28.50 -15.43
N GLU A 116 4.03 -29.43 -15.12
CA GLU A 116 2.67 -29.15 -14.64
C GLU A 116 2.66 -29.05 -13.11
N PHE A 117 1.73 -28.26 -12.56
CA PHE A 117 1.56 -28.18 -11.11
C PHE A 117 1.07 -29.51 -10.54
N THR A 118 1.85 -30.06 -9.62
CA THR A 118 1.59 -31.30 -8.91
C THR A 118 1.52 -31.02 -7.42
N PRO A 119 0.53 -31.56 -6.68
CA PRO A 119 0.50 -31.49 -5.22
C PRO A 119 1.74 -32.15 -4.61
N VAL A 120 2.34 -31.45 -3.63
CA VAL A 120 3.52 -31.92 -2.89
C VAL A 120 3.34 -31.65 -1.40
N SER A 121 4.09 -32.36 -0.54
CA SER A 121 4.10 -32.05 0.90
C SER A 121 4.84 -30.73 1.17
N TRP A 122 4.59 -30.14 2.34
CA TRP A 122 5.34 -28.94 2.79
C TRP A 122 6.84 -29.19 2.88
N ASN A 123 7.27 -30.38 3.33
CA ASN A 123 8.69 -30.71 3.36
C ASN A 123 9.30 -30.73 1.97
N GLN A 124 8.66 -31.43 1.02
CA GLN A 124 9.15 -31.46 -0.37
C GLN A 124 9.17 -30.05 -0.98
N ALA A 125 8.15 -29.24 -0.76
CA ALA A 125 8.10 -27.87 -1.23
C ALA A 125 9.27 -27.02 -0.70
N PHE A 126 9.50 -27.06 0.60
CA PHE A 126 10.58 -26.28 1.23
C PHE A 126 11.98 -26.85 0.94
N ASP A 127 12.12 -28.15 0.77
CA ASP A 127 13.41 -28.74 0.43
C ASP A 127 13.83 -28.34 -0.97
N VAL A 128 12.92 -28.39 -1.97
CA VAL A 128 13.19 -27.88 -3.34
C VAL A 128 13.44 -26.37 -3.31
N MET A 129 12.62 -25.62 -2.59
CA MET A 129 12.80 -24.18 -2.46
C MET A 129 14.18 -23.84 -1.84
N ALA A 130 14.57 -24.53 -0.77
CA ALA A 130 15.85 -24.33 -0.11
C ALA A 130 17.05 -24.71 -1.00
N GLU A 131 16.94 -25.79 -1.76
CA GLU A 131 17.96 -26.21 -2.74
C GLU A 131 18.19 -25.09 -3.79
N GLN A 132 17.12 -24.54 -4.35
CA GLN A 132 17.23 -23.44 -5.32
C GLN A 132 17.79 -22.17 -4.67
N TRP A 133 17.37 -21.81 -3.46
CA TRP A 133 17.91 -20.67 -2.71
C TRP A 133 19.41 -20.80 -2.41
N LYS A 134 19.82 -21.96 -1.87
CA LYS A 134 21.23 -22.25 -1.57
C LYS A 134 22.10 -22.21 -2.83
N ARG A 135 21.59 -22.76 -3.95
CA ARG A 135 22.28 -22.67 -5.23
C ARG A 135 22.53 -21.22 -5.64
N VAL A 136 21.46 -20.38 -5.63
CA VAL A 136 21.55 -18.96 -6.00
C VAL A 136 22.47 -18.19 -5.06
N LEU A 137 22.36 -18.40 -3.74
CA LEU A 137 23.22 -17.74 -2.75
C LEU A 137 24.70 -18.08 -2.96
N ARG A 138 25.02 -19.36 -3.24
CA ARG A 138 26.37 -19.82 -3.49
C ARG A 138 26.95 -19.29 -4.80
N GLU A 139 26.15 -19.28 -5.87
CA GLU A 139 26.61 -18.91 -7.22
C GLU A 139 26.64 -17.39 -7.46
N LYS A 140 25.68 -16.65 -6.89
CA LYS A 140 25.44 -15.23 -7.18
C LYS A 140 25.41 -14.32 -5.96
N GLY A 141 25.39 -14.90 -4.76
CA GLY A 141 25.36 -14.16 -3.49
C GLY A 141 23.98 -13.61 -3.09
N PRO A 142 23.93 -12.89 -1.97
CA PRO A 142 22.67 -12.45 -1.34
C PRO A 142 21.85 -11.44 -2.16
N THR A 143 22.47 -10.71 -3.07
CA THR A 143 21.75 -9.75 -3.94
C THR A 143 20.89 -10.41 -5.02
N ALA A 144 21.06 -11.72 -5.26
CA ALA A 144 20.30 -12.50 -6.23
C ALA A 144 19.04 -13.16 -5.64
N VAL A 145 18.80 -12.98 -4.33
CA VAL A 145 17.55 -13.42 -3.69
C VAL A 145 16.71 -12.21 -3.27
N GLY A 146 15.37 -12.35 -3.30
CA GLY A 146 14.49 -11.27 -2.93
C GLY A 146 13.07 -11.69 -2.66
N MET A 147 12.27 -10.73 -2.16
CA MET A 147 10.89 -10.94 -1.77
C MET A 147 10.01 -9.76 -2.16
N PHE A 148 8.78 -10.08 -2.59
CA PHE A 148 7.72 -9.10 -2.78
C PHE A 148 6.60 -9.36 -1.79
N GLY A 149 6.46 -8.42 -0.86
CA GLY A 149 5.54 -8.51 0.24
C GLY A 149 4.21 -7.80 0.04
N SER A 150 3.44 -7.70 1.10
CA SER A 150 2.06 -7.23 1.03
C SER A 150 1.66 -6.32 2.20
N GLY A 151 0.82 -5.31 1.89
CA GLY A 151 0.03 -4.59 2.90
C GLY A 151 -1.18 -5.38 3.41
N GLN A 152 -1.31 -6.66 3.06
CA GLN A 152 -2.27 -7.62 3.60
C GLN A 152 -1.66 -8.50 4.71
N TRP A 153 -0.35 -8.46 4.88
CA TRP A 153 0.33 -9.10 6.00
C TRP A 153 -0.13 -8.56 7.35
N THR A 154 -0.08 -9.39 8.36
CA THR A 154 -0.09 -8.93 9.75
C THR A 154 1.21 -8.19 10.06
N VAL A 155 1.23 -7.41 11.15
CA VAL A 155 2.43 -6.68 11.61
C VAL A 155 3.60 -7.64 11.77
N TRP A 156 3.40 -8.77 12.45
CA TRP A 156 4.49 -9.74 12.70
C TRP A 156 4.90 -10.55 11.47
N GLU A 157 4.03 -10.76 10.48
CA GLU A 157 4.43 -11.35 9.19
C GLU A 157 5.40 -10.43 8.44
N GLY A 158 5.08 -9.13 8.36
CA GLY A 158 5.98 -8.14 7.78
C GLY A 158 7.30 -8.02 8.54
N TYR A 159 7.24 -8.05 9.88
CA TYR A 159 8.42 -8.00 10.73
C TYR A 159 9.32 -9.23 10.57
N ALA A 160 8.76 -10.43 10.59
CA ALA A 160 9.48 -11.68 10.37
C ALA A 160 10.12 -11.74 8.97
N ALA A 161 9.41 -11.26 7.94
CA ALA A 161 9.94 -11.18 6.58
C ALA A 161 11.15 -10.22 6.50
N SER A 162 11.04 -9.02 7.09
CA SER A 162 12.18 -8.09 7.19
C SER A 162 13.37 -8.70 7.91
N LYS A 163 13.14 -9.37 9.02
CA LYS A 163 14.17 -10.01 9.84
C LYS A 163 14.86 -11.15 9.09
N LEU A 164 14.09 -12.02 8.42
CA LEU A 164 14.62 -13.15 7.65
C LEU A 164 15.46 -12.68 6.45
N PHE A 165 14.97 -11.67 5.70
CA PHE A 165 15.68 -11.23 4.49
C PHE A 165 16.88 -10.33 4.84
N LYS A 166 16.69 -9.30 5.66
CA LYS A 166 17.77 -8.32 5.96
C LYS A 166 18.81 -8.88 6.93
N GLY A 167 18.38 -9.57 7.98
CA GLY A 167 19.29 -10.21 8.95
C GLY A 167 19.75 -11.59 8.53
N GLY A 168 18.83 -12.46 8.12
CA GLY A 168 19.10 -13.85 7.75
C GLY A 168 19.87 -13.99 6.44
N PHE A 169 19.21 -13.69 5.33
CA PHE A 169 19.82 -13.80 3.98
C PHE A 169 20.74 -12.63 3.64
N ARG A 170 20.83 -11.62 4.50
CA ARG A 170 21.68 -10.44 4.31
C ARG A 170 21.41 -9.73 2.98
N THR A 171 20.12 -9.53 2.67
CA THR A 171 19.69 -8.80 1.48
C THR A 171 18.59 -7.81 1.82
N ASN A 172 18.70 -6.58 1.30
CA ASN A 172 17.65 -5.58 1.39
C ASN A 172 16.65 -5.67 0.21
N ASN A 173 16.69 -6.74 -0.62
CA ASN A 173 15.80 -6.97 -1.74
C ASN A 173 14.42 -7.50 -1.27
N ILE A 174 13.83 -6.83 -0.30
CA ILE A 174 12.46 -7.01 0.13
C ILE A 174 11.72 -5.69 -0.11
N ASP A 175 10.61 -5.72 -0.84
CA ASP A 175 9.78 -4.54 -1.07
C ASP A 175 8.30 -4.96 -1.14
N PRO A 176 7.38 -4.22 -0.51
CA PRO A 176 5.98 -4.59 -0.52
C PRO A 176 5.22 -3.91 -1.67
N ASN A 177 4.01 -4.40 -1.98
CA ASN A 177 3.13 -3.75 -2.94
C ASN A 177 2.69 -2.32 -2.51
N ALA A 178 2.89 -1.96 -1.25
CA ALA A 178 2.74 -0.59 -0.76
C ALA A 178 3.66 0.40 -1.50
N ARG A 179 4.75 -0.08 -2.12
CA ARG A 179 5.57 0.70 -3.06
C ARG A 179 4.75 1.26 -4.22
N HIS A 180 3.85 0.49 -4.77
CA HIS A 180 2.92 0.93 -5.82
C HIS A 180 1.74 1.75 -5.28
N CYS A 181 1.56 1.84 -3.95
CA CYS A 181 0.36 2.37 -3.32
C CYS A 181 0.56 3.76 -2.70
N MET A 182 1.44 3.90 -1.68
CA MET A 182 1.51 5.13 -0.88
C MET A 182 2.94 5.55 -0.51
N ALA A 183 3.96 5.02 -1.20
CA ALA A 183 5.35 5.34 -0.92
C ALA A 183 5.67 6.84 -1.07
N SER A 184 4.94 7.57 -1.93
CA SER A 184 5.08 9.03 -2.07
C SER A 184 4.65 9.76 -0.80
N ALA A 185 3.56 9.33 -0.15
CA ALA A 185 3.16 9.90 1.15
C ALA A 185 4.21 9.60 2.22
N VAL A 186 4.72 8.35 2.28
CA VAL A 186 5.80 7.95 3.21
C VAL A 186 6.99 8.89 3.10
N ALA A 187 7.54 9.03 1.89
CA ALA A 187 8.71 9.87 1.65
C ALA A 187 8.42 11.36 1.95
N ALA A 188 7.21 11.83 1.64
CA ALA A 188 6.83 13.22 1.87
C ALA A 188 6.69 13.53 3.38
N PHE A 189 6.05 12.63 4.17
CA PHE A 189 5.98 12.78 5.64
C PHE A 189 7.38 12.81 6.26
N MET A 190 8.23 11.84 5.90
CA MET A 190 9.61 11.79 6.38
C MET A 190 10.41 13.05 6.04
N ARG A 191 10.29 13.56 4.81
CA ARG A 191 11.03 14.74 4.36
C ARG A 191 10.53 16.04 4.98
N THR A 192 9.25 16.12 5.30
CA THR A 192 8.61 17.32 5.85
C THR A 192 8.64 17.35 7.37
N PHE A 193 8.29 16.24 8.02
CA PHE A 193 8.09 16.17 9.48
C PHE A 193 9.12 15.30 10.20
N GLY A 194 9.95 14.57 9.46
CA GLY A 194 10.97 13.68 10.02
C GLY A 194 10.42 12.33 10.51
N ILE A 195 9.11 12.18 10.63
CA ILE A 195 8.41 10.96 11.03
C ILE A 195 7.29 10.69 10.03
N ASP A 196 7.10 9.41 9.69
CA ASP A 196 6.04 8.97 8.81
C ASP A 196 4.66 8.99 9.50
N GLU A 197 3.59 8.88 8.72
CA GLU A 197 2.18 8.80 9.12
C GLU A 197 1.50 10.13 9.50
N PRO A 198 0.17 10.24 9.30
CA PRO A 198 -0.58 11.46 9.57
C PRO A 198 -0.50 11.91 11.04
N MET A 199 -0.46 13.22 11.26
CA MET A 199 -0.47 13.82 12.60
C MET A 199 -1.86 13.92 13.22
N GLY A 200 -2.93 13.89 12.42
CA GLY A 200 -4.32 13.84 12.87
C GLY A 200 -4.90 12.44 12.95
N CYS A 201 -6.20 12.34 13.09
CA CYS A 201 -6.95 11.09 13.15
C CYS A 201 -8.33 11.26 12.49
N TYR A 202 -9.13 10.18 12.44
CA TYR A 202 -10.45 10.24 11.81
C TYR A 202 -11.45 11.16 12.53
N ASP A 203 -11.21 11.52 13.79
CA ASP A 203 -12.03 12.47 14.53
C ASP A 203 -11.96 13.91 13.96
N ASP A 204 -10.99 14.18 13.08
CA ASP A 204 -10.93 15.42 12.32
C ASP A 204 -12.14 15.59 11.39
N ILE A 205 -12.78 14.50 10.97
CA ILE A 205 -13.95 14.54 10.10
C ILE A 205 -15.12 15.27 10.76
N GLU A 206 -15.41 14.97 12.02
CA GLU A 206 -16.53 15.59 12.75
C GLU A 206 -16.25 17.05 13.15
N ALA A 207 -14.98 17.44 13.13
CA ALA A 207 -14.54 18.78 13.55
C ALA A 207 -14.25 19.74 12.38
N ALA A 208 -14.12 19.23 11.14
CA ALA A 208 -13.79 20.03 9.98
C ALA A 208 -14.97 20.90 9.49
N ASP A 209 -14.65 22.09 8.98
CA ASP A 209 -15.58 22.99 8.28
C ASP A 209 -15.46 22.85 6.77
N ALA A 210 -14.32 22.34 6.29
CA ALA A 210 -14.08 22.06 4.88
C ALA A 210 -13.27 20.77 4.68
N PHE A 211 -13.65 20.00 3.65
CA PHE A 211 -12.89 18.87 3.15
C PHE A 211 -12.35 19.19 1.77
N VAL A 212 -11.06 18.93 1.53
CA VAL A 212 -10.45 19.05 0.22
C VAL A 212 -9.92 17.67 -0.21
N LEU A 213 -10.51 17.08 -1.25
CA LEU A 213 -10.16 15.76 -1.76
C LEU A 213 -9.24 15.90 -2.97
N TRP A 214 -7.96 15.57 -2.80
CA TRP A 214 -6.94 15.59 -3.84
C TRP A 214 -6.80 14.21 -4.50
N GLY A 215 -7.35 14.03 -5.70
CA GLY A 215 -7.26 12.77 -6.43
C GLY A 215 -7.77 11.56 -5.63
N SER A 216 -8.87 11.74 -4.89
CA SER A 216 -9.43 10.74 -3.98
C SER A 216 -10.91 10.48 -4.25
N ASN A 217 -11.24 9.27 -4.71
CA ASN A 217 -12.62 8.78 -4.77
C ASN A 217 -12.97 8.04 -3.47
N MET A 218 -13.11 8.78 -2.36
CA MET A 218 -13.41 8.22 -1.03
C MET A 218 -14.71 7.41 -1.02
N ALA A 219 -15.73 7.84 -1.77
CA ALA A 219 -17.01 7.17 -1.85
C ALA A 219 -16.91 5.70 -2.29
N GLU A 220 -15.91 5.35 -3.10
CA GLU A 220 -15.68 3.99 -3.55
C GLU A 220 -14.49 3.30 -2.86
N MET A 221 -13.46 4.07 -2.46
CA MET A 221 -12.20 3.51 -1.93
C MET A 221 -12.19 3.40 -0.41
N HIS A 222 -12.82 4.35 0.30
CA HIS A 222 -12.94 4.40 1.77
C HIS A 222 -14.40 4.73 2.16
N PRO A 223 -15.39 3.89 1.76
CA PRO A 223 -16.80 4.26 1.82
C PRO A 223 -17.29 4.61 3.22
N VAL A 224 -16.76 3.98 4.26
CA VAL A 224 -17.17 4.24 5.65
C VAL A 224 -16.69 5.63 6.11
N LEU A 225 -15.47 6.03 5.76
CA LEU A 225 -15.02 7.40 6.05
C LEU A 225 -15.80 8.43 5.22
N TRP A 226 -16.17 8.09 3.98
CA TRP A 226 -17.06 8.92 3.16
C TRP A 226 -18.45 9.07 3.78
N SER A 227 -19.00 8.02 4.39
CA SER A 227 -20.25 8.12 5.13
C SER A 227 -20.15 9.09 6.30
N ARG A 228 -19.00 9.10 7.05
CA ARG A 228 -18.77 10.08 8.12
C ARG A 228 -18.67 11.52 7.57
N VAL A 229 -17.99 11.72 6.42
CA VAL A 229 -17.98 13.03 5.73
C VAL A 229 -19.39 13.46 5.32
N THR A 230 -20.18 12.54 4.77
CA THR A 230 -21.59 12.81 4.38
C THR A 230 -22.42 13.19 5.60
N ASP A 231 -22.30 12.47 6.69
CA ASP A 231 -22.99 12.74 7.95
C ASP A 231 -22.61 14.11 8.53
N ARG A 232 -21.32 14.48 8.48
CA ARG A 232 -20.86 15.83 8.85
C ARG A 232 -21.49 16.90 7.99
N CYS A 233 -21.59 16.71 6.68
CA CYS A 233 -22.23 17.69 5.79
C CYS A 233 -23.74 17.83 6.02
N LEU A 234 -24.41 16.73 6.37
CA LEU A 234 -25.85 16.73 6.70
C LEU A 234 -26.12 17.39 8.06
N SER A 235 -25.30 17.10 9.06
CA SER A 235 -25.44 17.67 10.41
C SER A 235 -24.96 19.13 10.53
N ALA A 236 -24.08 19.57 9.64
CA ALA A 236 -23.57 20.94 9.56
C ALA A 236 -23.57 21.43 8.09
N PRO A 237 -24.72 21.89 7.55
CA PRO A 237 -24.88 22.21 6.12
C PRO A 237 -23.94 23.31 5.58
N ALA A 238 -23.31 24.09 6.45
CA ALA A 238 -22.28 25.08 6.07
C ALA A 238 -20.95 24.42 5.64
N THR A 239 -20.74 23.15 5.96
CA THR A 239 -19.54 22.39 5.61
C THR A 239 -19.30 22.38 4.10
N LYS A 240 -18.05 22.65 3.69
CA LYS A 240 -17.65 22.70 2.27
C LYS A 240 -16.94 21.40 1.88
N VAL A 241 -17.19 20.95 0.63
CA VAL A 241 -16.47 19.81 0.05
C VAL A 241 -15.92 20.22 -1.31
N ALA A 242 -14.60 20.38 -1.40
CA ALA A 242 -13.90 20.55 -2.66
C ALA A 242 -13.39 19.19 -3.16
N VAL A 243 -13.75 18.80 -4.36
CA VAL A 243 -13.32 17.55 -4.99
C VAL A 243 -12.49 17.87 -6.23
N LEU A 244 -11.20 17.53 -6.17
CA LEU A 244 -10.24 17.72 -7.25
C LEU A 244 -9.90 16.36 -7.89
N SER A 245 -10.20 16.20 -9.16
CA SER A 245 -9.93 14.97 -9.92
C SER A 245 -9.75 15.27 -11.40
N VAL A 246 -9.25 14.27 -12.16
CA VAL A 246 -9.14 14.35 -13.63
C VAL A 246 -10.42 13.88 -14.32
N PHE A 247 -11.39 13.36 -13.59
CA PHE A 247 -12.74 13.01 -14.05
C PHE A 247 -13.75 13.03 -12.92
N GLU A 248 -15.03 13.13 -13.24
CA GLU A 248 -16.13 13.17 -12.28
C GLU A 248 -16.49 11.75 -11.78
N HIS A 249 -16.55 11.57 -10.46
CA HIS A 249 -16.86 10.32 -9.78
C HIS A 249 -17.81 10.56 -8.59
N ARG A 250 -18.24 9.52 -7.88
CA ARG A 250 -19.28 9.60 -6.81
C ARG A 250 -19.06 10.66 -5.73
N CYS A 251 -17.85 11.06 -5.42
CA CYS A 251 -17.65 12.15 -4.46
C CYS A 251 -18.13 13.51 -4.96
N PHE A 252 -18.30 13.67 -6.28
CA PHE A 252 -18.83 14.90 -6.87
C PHE A 252 -20.29 15.12 -6.55
N ASP A 253 -21.06 14.08 -6.19
CA ASP A 253 -22.47 14.20 -5.78
C ASP A 253 -22.62 15.07 -4.51
N LEU A 254 -21.60 15.15 -3.65
CA LEU A 254 -21.57 15.97 -2.44
C LEU A 254 -20.72 17.25 -2.59
N ALA A 255 -20.07 17.45 -3.74
CA ALA A 255 -19.11 18.54 -3.92
C ALA A 255 -19.79 19.91 -3.96
N THR A 256 -19.43 20.80 -3.03
CA THR A 256 -19.79 22.23 -3.07
C THR A 256 -18.86 23.00 -4.01
N LEU A 257 -17.67 22.44 -4.30
CA LEU A 257 -16.68 22.97 -5.23
C LEU A 257 -16.08 21.84 -6.10
N PRO A 258 -16.74 21.48 -7.22
CA PRO A 258 -16.24 20.49 -8.16
C PRO A 258 -15.15 21.07 -9.04
N ILE A 259 -13.98 20.38 -9.08
CA ILE A 259 -12.81 20.81 -9.88
C ILE A 259 -12.31 19.60 -10.70
N ILE A 260 -12.36 19.76 -12.04
CA ILE A 260 -11.71 18.85 -12.99
C ILE A 260 -10.49 19.56 -13.55
N PHE A 261 -9.34 18.93 -13.51
CA PHE A 261 -8.06 19.49 -13.95
C PHE A 261 -7.31 18.58 -14.92
N THR A 262 -6.46 19.16 -15.75
CA THR A 262 -5.59 18.39 -16.65
C THR A 262 -4.61 17.53 -15.86
N PRO A 263 -4.43 16.23 -16.16
CA PRO A 263 -3.47 15.38 -15.46
C PRO A 263 -2.10 16.03 -15.28
N GLN A 264 -1.47 15.88 -14.10
CA GLN A 264 -0.18 16.47 -13.69
C GLN A 264 -0.23 17.94 -13.23
N SER A 265 -1.28 18.71 -13.54
CA SER A 265 -1.35 20.15 -13.21
C SER A 265 -1.72 20.45 -11.76
N ASP A 266 -2.01 19.43 -10.94
CA ASP A 266 -2.24 19.52 -9.49
C ASP A 266 -1.06 20.21 -8.76
N LEU A 267 0.19 19.99 -9.19
CA LEU A 267 1.37 20.70 -8.69
C LEU A 267 1.25 22.23 -8.87
N ALA A 268 0.76 22.68 -10.01
CA ALA A 268 0.56 24.11 -10.29
C ALA A 268 -0.62 24.69 -9.50
N VAL A 269 -1.71 23.92 -9.36
CA VAL A 269 -2.88 24.30 -8.54
C VAL A 269 -2.48 24.49 -7.07
N ALA A 270 -1.69 23.60 -6.51
CA ALA A 270 -1.22 23.73 -5.12
C ALA A 270 -0.30 24.95 -4.94
N ASN A 271 0.61 25.22 -5.87
CA ASN A 271 1.44 26.43 -5.87
C ASN A 271 0.61 27.73 -6.02
N TYR A 272 -0.47 27.69 -6.81
CA TYR A 272 -1.41 28.83 -6.89
C TYR A 272 -2.02 29.15 -5.52
N ILE A 273 -2.46 28.12 -4.79
CA ILE A 273 -3.05 28.32 -3.46
C ILE A 273 -2.02 28.95 -2.51
N ALA A 274 -0.77 28.46 -2.53
CA ALA A 274 0.32 29.05 -1.74
C ALA A 274 0.57 30.52 -2.11
N ASN A 275 0.61 30.86 -3.41
CA ASN A 275 0.72 32.23 -3.89
C ASN A 275 -0.48 33.08 -3.42
N TYR A 276 -1.71 32.54 -3.49
CA TYR A 276 -2.92 33.24 -3.03
C TYR A 276 -2.84 33.60 -1.53
N ILE A 277 -2.45 32.63 -0.70
CA ILE A 277 -2.29 32.79 0.75
C ILE A 277 -1.28 33.93 1.06
N ILE A 278 -0.15 33.95 0.34
CA ILE A 278 0.93 34.92 0.58
C ILE A 278 0.52 36.31 0.11
N ARG A 279 0.05 36.49 -1.14
CA ARG A 279 -0.29 37.79 -1.72
C ARG A 279 -1.48 38.48 -1.04
N ASN A 280 -2.35 37.71 -0.39
CA ASN A 280 -3.49 38.23 0.36
C ASN A 280 -3.20 38.39 1.86
N ASN A 281 -1.94 38.26 2.31
CA ASN A 281 -1.51 38.39 3.71
C ASN A 281 -2.25 37.43 4.65
N ARG A 282 -2.46 36.16 4.20
CA ARG A 282 -3.17 35.12 4.97
C ARG A 282 -2.23 34.09 5.60
N VAL A 283 -0.93 34.31 5.54
CA VAL A 283 0.08 33.46 6.22
C VAL A 283 -0.04 33.62 7.72
N ASN A 284 -0.09 32.53 8.45
CA ASN A 284 0.04 32.53 9.92
C ASN A 284 1.51 32.72 10.29
N ARG A 285 1.97 33.99 10.33
CA ARG A 285 3.39 34.33 10.55
C ARG A 285 3.91 33.83 11.89
N ASP A 286 3.09 33.89 12.95
CA ASP A 286 3.51 33.39 14.28
C ASP A 286 3.86 31.89 14.25
N PHE A 287 3.04 31.08 13.57
CA PHE A 287 3.32 29.65 13.40
C PHE A 287 4.51 29.39 12.45
N VAL A 288 4.53 30.06 11.28
CA VAL A 288 5.53 29.84 10.26
C VAL A 288 6.93 30.17 10.77
N ASP A 289 7.10 31.34 11.42
CA ASP A 289 8.42 31.79 11.89
C ASP A 289 8.97 30.93 13.04
N LYS A 290 8.11 30.41 13.91
CA LYS A 290 8.51 29.59 15.05
C LYS A 290 8.73 28.12 14.70
N HIS A 291 7.89 27.54 13.83
CA HIS A 291 7.75 26.08 13.70
C HIS A 291 8.09 25.54 12.30
N THR A 292 8.47 26.43 11.35
CA THR A 292 8.80 25.98 9.99
C THR A 292 10.16 26.46 9.51
N ALA A 293 10.69 25.79 8.48
CA ALA A 293 11.85 26.24 7.72
C ALA A 293 11.61 26.01 6.22
N PHE A 294 12.11 26.90 5.36
CA PHE A 294 11.92 26.81 3.92
C PHE A 294 13.09 26.15 3.24
N LYS A 295 12.79 25.32 2.23
CA LYS A 295 13.79 24.58 1.45
C LYS A 295 13.48 24.60 -0.04
N LEU A 296 14.51 24.79 -0.87
CA LEU A 296 14.43 24.60 -2.31
C LEU A 296 14.65 23.13 -2.64
N GLY A 297 13.68 22.49 -3.28
CA GLY A 297 13.79 21.09 -3.71
C GLY A 297 14.65 20.91 -4.97
N ASN A 298 15.21 19.72 -5.16
CA ASN A 298 15.91 19.36 -6.40
C ASN A 298 14.91 19.17 -7.55
N THR A 299 15.28 19.63 -8.73
CA THR A 299 14.50 19.52 -9.97
C THR A 299 15.26 18.76 -11.05
N ASP A 300 14.66 18.48 -12.18
CA ASP A 300 15.26 17.71 -13.29
C ASP A 300 15.80 16.33 -12.85
N ILE A 301 15.03 15.65 -12.01
CA ILE A 301 15.43 14.39 -11.34
C ILE A 301 15.06 13.10 -12.11
N GLY A 302 14.59 13.22 -13.34
CA GLY A 302 14.15 12.09 -14.16
C GLY A 302 12.80 11.50 -13.76
N TYR A 303 12.52 10.27 -14.18
CA TYR A 303 11.22 9.60 -14.04
C TYR A 303 11.32 8.13 -13.59
N GLY A 304 12.46 7.71 -13.07
CA GLY A 304 12.69 6.34 -12.60
C GLY A 304 12.57 5.26 -13.70
N LEU A 305 12.73 5.66 -14.95
CA LEU A 305 12.76 4.76 -16.11
C LEU A 305 14.10 4.04 -16.23
N ARG A 306 14.23 3.08 -17.15
CA ARG A 306 15.51 2.44 -17.42
C ARG A 306 16.58 3.47 -17.84
N PRO A 307 17.86 3.30 -17.49
CA PRO A 307 18.92 4.28 -17.77
C PRO A 307 19.05 4.64 -19.26
N GLU A 308 18.74 3.72 -20.16
CA GLU A 308 18.78 3.91 -21.60
C GLU A 308 17.61 4.73 -22.17
N HIS A 309 16.55 4.91 -21.41
CA HIS A 309 15.39 5.68 -21.83
C HIS A 309 15.72 7.17 -22.01
N ALA A 310 15.27 7.81 -23.09
CA ALA A 310 15.61 9.20 -23.42
C ALA A 310 15.29 10.19 -22.28
N LEU A 311 14.13 10.07 -21.64
CA LEU A 311 13.71 10.92 -20.53
C LEU A 311 14.59 10.73 -19.29
N GLN A 312 15.13 9.53 -19.07
CA GLN A 312 16.01 9.27 -17.94
C GLN A 312 17.42 9.79 -18.21
N LYS A 313 17.92 9.68 -19.46
CA LYS A 313 19.18 10.28 -19.89
C LYS A 313 19.18 11.81 -19.84
N ALA A 314 18.01 12.44 -20.01
CA ALA A 314 17.85 13.88 -19.94
C ALA A 314 17.86 14.44 -18.51
N ALA A 315 17.77 13.58 -17.50
CA ALA A 315 17.84 14.00 -16.10
C ALA A 315 19.21 14.62 -15.78
N LYS A 316 19.19 15.82 -15.18
CA LYS A 316 20.43 16.55 -14.84
C LYS A 316 20.89 16.25 -13.41
N ASN A 317 19.95 15.88 -12.52
CA ASN A 317 20.19 15.68 -11.10
C ASN A 317 19.74 14.28 -10.64
N ALA A 318 20.45 13.72 -9.67
CA ALA A 318 19.93 12.61 -8.90
C ALA A 318 18.81 13.10 -7.96
N ALA A 319 17.87 12.23 -7.62
CA ALA A 319 16.70 12.58 -6.81
C ALA A 319 17.05 13.23 -5.45
N ASP A 320 18.15 12.80 -4.84
CA ASP A 320 18.63 13.26 -3.53
C ASP A 320 20.01 13.93 -3.58
N ALA A 321 20.50 14.32 -4.76
CA ALA A 321 21.80 14.96 -4.90
C ALA A 321 21.87 16.30 -4.11
N GLY A 322 22.76 16.34 -3.13
CA GLY A 322 23.06 17.56 -2.36
C GLY A 322 22.01 17.99 -1.35
N GLY A 323 20.92 17.21 -1.17
CA GLY A 323 19.82 17.60 -0.27
C GLY A 323 19.04 18.85 -0.75
N ALA A 324 18.00 19.19 -0.01
CA ALA A 324 17.25 20.44 -0.26
C ALA A 324 18.03 21.62 0.34
N LYS A 325 18.19 22.69 -0.44
CA LYS A 325 18.92 23.91 0.00
C LYS A 325 18.01 24.78 0.88
N PRO A 326 18.52 25.34 2.00
CA PRO A 326 17.78 26.35 2.75
C PRO A 326 17.40 27.54 1.88
N MET A 327 16.25 28.13 2.16
CA MET A 327 15.81 29.39 1.54
C MET A 327 15.03 30.23 2.56
N THR A 328 14.85 31.50 2.26
CA THR A 328 14.07 32.43 3.07
C THR A 328 12.58 32.41 2.68
N PHE A 329 11.72 32.97 3.54
CA PHE A 329 10.32 33.19 3.20
C PHE A 329 10.14 34.06 1.95
N ASP A 330 10.93 35.14 1.82
CA ASP A 330 10.84 36.05 0.67
C ASP A 330 11.25 35.38 -0.64
N GLU A 331 12.25 34.52 -0.61
CA GLU A 331 12.63 33.71 -1.78
C GLU A 331 11.52 32.71 -2.15
N TYR A 332 10.87 32.08 -1.15
CA TYR A 332 9.72 31.22 -1.39
C TYR A 332 8.53 32.00 -1.98
N ALA A 333 8.24 33.19 -1.44
CA ALA A 333 7.19 34.06 -1.97
C ALA A 333 7.45 34.44 -3.43
N LYS A 334 8.68 34.80 -3.79
CA LYS A 334 9.10 35.06 -5.17
C LYS A 334 8.98 33.81 -6.06
N PHE A 335 9.30 32.63 -5.51
CA PHE A 335 9.20 31.37 -6.24
C PHE A 335 7.74 31.06 -6.61
N VAL A 336 6.78 31.20 -5.70
CA VAL A 336 5.37 30.89 -5.96
C VAL A 336 4.65 31.99 -6.74
N ALA A 337 5.15 33.22 -6.77
CA ALA A 337 4.52 34.34 -7.45
C ALA A 337 4.26 34.12 -8.97
N ARG A 338 5.07 33.27 -9.62
CA ARG A 338 4.88 32.88 -11.03
C ARG A 338 3.64 31.98 -11.27
N TYR A 339 3.08 31.40 -10.23
CA TYR A 339 1.85 30.62 -10.31
C TYR A 339 0.65 31.54 -10.09
N ASP A 340 0.44 32.46 -11.03
CA ASP A 340 -0.72 33.32 -11.07
C ASP A 340 -1.94 32.63 -11.72
N ALA A 341 -3.08 33.31 -11.73
CA ALA A 341 -4.32 32.71 -12.21
C ALA A 341 -4.26 32.37 -13.70
N ASP A 342 -3.64 33.23 -14.52
CA ASP A 342 -3.59 33.08 -15.98
C ASP A 342 -2.72 31.88 -16.36
N TYR A 343 -1.54 31.76 -15.75
CA TYR A 343 -0.64 30.62 -15.94
C TYR A 343 -1.28 29.30 -15.51
N VAL A 344 -1.88 29.27 -14.30
CA VAL A 344 -2.43 28.03 -13.75
C VAL A 344 -3.73 27.62 -14.45
N THR A 345 -4.60 28.58 -14.81
CA THR A 345 -5.81 28.30 -15.62
C THR A 345 -5.43 27.73 -17.00
N LYS A 346 -4.45 28.31 -17.66
CA LYS A 346 -3.97 27.84 -18.98
C LYS A 346 -3.43 26.40 -18.89
N LEU A 347 -2.73 26.06 -17.81
CA LEU A 347 -2.10 24.75 -17.62
C LEU A 347 -3.09 23.68 -17.16
N SER A 348 -3.98 24.06 -16.24
CA SER A 348 -4.87 23.10 -15.56
C SER A 348 -6.27 23.00 -16.18
N GLY A 349 -6.69 23.99 -16.93
CA GLY A 349 -8.07 24.14 -17.40
C GLY A 349 -9.05 24.57 -16.29
N VAL A 350 -8.58 24.84 -15.08
CA VAL A 350 -9.44 25.26 -13.95
C VAL A 350 -9.67 26.77 -14.01
N PRO A 351 -10.92 27.25 -14.05
CA PRO A 351 -11.23 28.68 -14.07
C PRO A 351 -10.75 29.41 -12.81
N LYS A 352 -10.36 30.68 -12.95
CA LYS A 352 -9.82 31.49 -11.85
C LYS A 352 -10.74 31.54 -10.63
N ASP A 353 -12.06 31.71 -10.84
CA ASP A 353 -13.04 31.77 -9.75
C ASP A 353 -13.05 30.50 -8.90
N LYS A 354 -12.88 29.31 -9.51
CA LYS A 354 -12.74 28.04 -8.79
C LYS A 354 -11.40 27.92 -8.06
N LEU A 355 -10.30 28.42 -8.69
CA LEU A 355 -8.99 28.48 -8.04
C LEU A 355 -9.04 29.38 -6.80
N ASP A 356 -9.63 30.57 -6.91
CA ASP A 356 -9.78 31.51 -5.79
C ASP A 356 -10.63 30.93 -4.67
N ARG A 357 -11.79 30.32 -4.98
CA ARG A 357 -12.65 29.66 -3.99
C ARG A 357 -11.95 28.50 -3.29
N LEU A 358 -11.14 27.73 -4.00
CA LEU A 358 -10.35 26.65 -3.41
C LEU A 358 -9.28 27.21 -2.46
N ALA A 359 -8.59 28.28 -2.90
CA ALA A 359 -7.55 28.92 -2.11
C ALA A 359 -8.12 29.54 -0.82
N GLU A 360 -9.32 30.13 -0.88
CA GLU A 360 -9.97 30.73 0.29
C GLU A 360 -10.32 29.71 1.38
N LEU A 361 -10.60 28.42 1.04
CA LEU A 361 -10.79 27.38 2.05
C LEU A 361 -9.56 27.25 2.98
N TYR A 362 -8.35 27.36 2.43
CA TYR A 362 -7.12 27.32 3.21
C TYR A 362 -6.79 28.68 3.83
N ALA A 363 -7.05 29.78 3.12
CA ALA A 363 -6.64 31.12 3.53
C ALA A 363 -7.49 31.72 4.67
N ASP A 364 -8.79 31.41 4.73
CA ASP A 364 -9.67 31.93 5.80
C ASP A 364 -9.30 31.28 7.16
N PRO A 365 -8.84 32.07 8.16
CA PRO A 365 -8.43 31.52 9.45
C PRO A 365 -9.58 30.91 10.26
N LYS A 366 -10.83 31.21 9.92
CA LYS A 366 -12.03 30.67 10.60
C LYS A 366 -12.42 29.27 10.11
N ILE A 367 -11.97 28.85 8.93
CA ILE A 367 -12.31 27.56 8.33
C ILE A 367 -11.30 26.51 8.78
N LYS A 368 -11.76 25.43 9.42
CA LYS A 368 -10.96 24.24 9.69
C LYS A 368 -10.95 23.35 8.45
N VAL A 369 -9.77 23.00 7.98
CA VAL A 369 -9.60 22.25 6.71
C VAL A 369 -8.95 20.89 6.97
N THR A 370 -9.63 19.83 6.53
CA THR A 370 -9.02 18.50 6.41
C THR A 370 -8.83 18.15 4.93
N SER A 371 -7.58 17.91 4.54
CA SER A 371 -7.23 17.48 3.19
C SER A 371 -7.08 15.97 3.14
N PHE A 372 -7.80 15.31 2.24
CA PHE A 372 -7.70 13.86 2.01
C PHE A 372 -7.18 13.56 0.62
N TRP A 373 -6.28 12.58 0.51
CA TRP A 373 -5.86 12.04 -0.78
C TRP A 373 -5.62 10.55 -0.74
N THR A 374 -5.62 9.96 -1.94
CA THR A 374 -5.33 8.54 -2.16
C THR A 374 -4.38 8.37 -3.35
N MET A 375 -4.58 7.33 -4.14
CA MET A 375 -3.68 6.93 -5.22
C MET A 375 -3.71 7.85 -6.44
N GLY A 376 -4.75 8.64 -6.66
CA GLY A 376 -4.77 9.66 -7.72
C GLY A 376 -3.68 10.73 -7.54
N PHE A 377 -3.28 10.95 -6.30
CA PHE A 377 -2.25 11.92 -5.90
C PHE A 377 -0.89 11.26 -5.60
N ASN A 378 -0.90 10.08 -4.97
CA ASN A 378 0.32 9.34 -4.62
C ASN A 378 0.98 8.65 -5.82
N GLN A 379 0.19 8.06 -6.74
CA GLN A 379 0.69 7.36 -7.94
C GLN A 379 1.00 8.36 -9.07
N HIS A 380 2.07 9.11 -8.90
CA HIS A 380 2.44 10.27 -9.67
C HIS A 380 3.96 10.35 -9.79
N THR A 381 4.51 10.70 -10.95
CA THR A 381 5.98 10.83 -11.14
C THR A 381 6.61 11.96 -10.32
N ARG A 382 5.80 12.78 -9.68
CA ARG A 382 6.18 13.81 -8.69
C ARG A 382 5.28 13.69 -7.44
N GLY A 383 4.96 12.45 -7.03
CA GLY A 383 4.05 12.19 -5.93
C GLY A 383 4.54 12.71 -4.59
N VAL A 384 5.84 12.66 -4.34
CA VAL A 384 6.44 13.27 -3.14
C VAL A 384 6.21 14.77 -3.12
N TRP A 385 6.45 15.45 -4.25
CA TRP A 385 6.21 16.89 -4.37
C TRP A 385 4.75 17.25 -4.19
N ALA A 386 3.84 16.51 -4.81
CA ALA A 386 2.41 16.72 -4.67
C ALA A 386 1.98 16.71 -3.20
N ASN A 387 2.41 15.69 -2.44
CA ASN A 387 2.15 15.60 -1.01
C ASN A 387 2.76 16.80 -0.24
N GLN A 388 4.03 17.12 -0.49
CA GLN A 388 4.70 18.24 0.18
C GLN A 388 4.05 19.59 -0.12
N LEU A 389 3.55 19.80 -1.34
CA LEU A 389 2.82 21.03 -1.71
C LEU A 389 1.51 21.17 -0.92
N VAL A 390 0.78 20.08 -0.66
CA VAL A 390 -0.40 20.14 0.22
C VAL A 390 0.01 20.41 1.67
N TYR A 391 1.11 19.80 2.16
CA TYR A 391 1.63 20.14 3.50
C TYR A 391 1.99 21.62 3.61
N ASN A 392 2.58 22.22 2.57
CA ASN A 392 2.88 23.65 2.54
C ASN A 392 1.64 24.51 2.84
N LEU A 393 0.46 24.16 2.26
CA LEU A 393 -0.78 24.90 2.47
C LEU A 393 -1.21 24.89 3.93
N HIS A 394 -1.15 23.70 4.58
CA HIS A 394 -1.46 23.54 5.99
C HIS A 394 -0.43 24.26 6.88
N LEU A 395 0.86 24.19 6.54
CA LEU A 395 1.93 24.83 7.30
C LEU A 395 1.89 26.35 7.18
N LEU A 396 1.68 26.92 5.97
CA LEU A 396 1.57 28.36 5.77
C LEU A 396 0.43 28.99 6.58
N THR A 397 -0.64 28.24 6.83
CA THR A 397 -1.84 28.72 7.53
C THR A 397 -1.93 28.26 8.99
N GLY A 398 -0.98 27.41 9.45
CA GLY A 398 -1.00 26.82 10.79
C GLY A 398 -2.15 25.84 11.03
N LYS A 399 -2.81 25.35 9.98
CA LYS A 399 -3.96 24.45 10.05
C LYS A 399 -3.49 22.99 10.11
N ILE A 400 -2.86 22.61 11.19
CA ILE A 400 -2.20 21.32 11.34
C ILE A 400 -2.28 20.79 12.78
N ALA A 401 -2.43 19.49 12.94
CA ALA A 401 -2.41 18.77 14.21
C ALA A 401 -3.40 19.33 15.26
N THR A 402 -4.53 19.86 14.81
CA THR A 402 -5.64 20.30 15.65
C THR A 402 -6.95 19.71 15.14
N PRO A 403 -7.98 19.53 16.00
CA PRO A 403 -9.24 18.96 15.56
C PRO A 403 -9.82 19.66 14.33
N GLY A 404 -10.03 18.90 13.25
CA GLY A 404 -10.53 19.37 11.96
C GLY A 404 -9.49 20.00 11.03
N ASN A 405 -8.22 20.05 11.41
CA ASN A 405 -7.14 20.60 10.61
C ASN A 405 -6.03 19.56 10.40
N SER A 406 -6.08 18.81 9.31
CA SER A 406 -5.08 17.78 9.05
C SER A 406 -4.89 17.50 7.56
N PRO A 407 -3.64 17.44 7.06
CA PRO A 407 -3.32 16.75 5.81
C PRO A 407 -3.30 15.24 6.06
N PHE A 408 -4.11 14.47 5.30
CA PHE A 408 -4.36 13.06 5.60
C PHE A 408 -4.24 12.16 4.37
N SER A 409 -3.20 11.33 4.32
CA SER A 409 -3.06 10.28 3.31
C SER A 409 -3.86 9.04 3.68
N LEU A 410 -4.88 8.72 2.89
CA LEU A 410 -5.71 7.54 3.10
C LEU A 410 -5.05 6.30 2.48
N THR A 411 -4.57 5.41 3.34
CA THR A 411 -3.91 4.17 2.92
C THR A 411 -4.90 3.18 2.32
N GLY A 412 -4.48 2.53 1.23
CA GLY A 412 -5.35 1.64 0.46
C GLY A 412 -5.57 0.26 1.08
N GLN A 413 -4.56 -0.37 1.67
CA GLN A 413 -4.63 -1.73 2.23
C GLN A 413 -4.72 -1.73 3.76
N PRO A 414 -5.26 -2.81 4.37
CA PRO A 414 -5.63 -2.81 5.78
C PRO A 414 -4.43 -2.65 6.73
N SER A 415 -3.26 -3.14 6.34
CA SER A 415 -2.05 -3.08 7.15
C SER A 415 -0.84 -2.58 6.38
N ALA A 416 -1.02 -1.78 5.32
CA ALA A 416 0.13 -1.17 4.66
C ALA A 416 0.86 -0.17 5.56
N CYS A 417 0.17 0.45 6.51
CA CYS A 417 0.79 1.21 7.59
C CYS A 417 1.59 0.26 8.50
N GLY A 418 0.97 -0.69 9.14
CA GLY A 418 1.63 -1.62 10.07
C GLY A 418 2.81 -2.39 9.47
N THR A 419 2.76 -2.75 8.19
CA THR A 419 3.80 -3.57 7.54
C THR A 419 4.86 -2.77 6.80
N ALA A 420 4.45 -1.95 5.83
CA ALA A 420 5.41 -1.25 4.97
C ALA A 420 6.04 -0.05 5.66
N ARG A 421 5.24 0.70 6.41
CA ARG A 421 5.66 1.96 7.05
C ARG A 421 6.27 1.71 8.42
N GLU A 422 5.53 1.07 9.33
CA GLU A 422 5.93 0.91 10.73
C GLU A 422 7.00 -0.17 10.93
N VAL A 423 6.82 -1.41 10.42
CA VAL A 423 7.85 -2.47 10.55
C VAL A 423 8.92 -2.43 9.46
N GLY A 424 8.82 -1.50 8.51
CA GLY A 424 9.89 -1.18 7.58
C GLY A 424 10.18 -2.23 6.51
N THR A 425 9.15 -2.80 5.85
CA THR A 425 9.38 -3.81 4.79
C THR A 425 9.81 -3.22 3.45
N PHE A 426 9.90 -1.90 3.28
CA PHE A 426 10.52 -1.29 2.10
C PHE A 426 12.02 -1.62 2.01
N SER A 427 12.53 -1.72 0.80
CA SER A 427 13.93 -2.07 0.50
C SER A 427 14.97 -1.12 1.13
N HIS A 428 14.58 0.09 1.48
CA HIS A 428 15.43 1.10 2.11
C HIS A 428 15.16 1.30 3.60
N ARG A 429 14.13 0.63 4.17
CA ARG A 429 13.65 0.87 5.53
C ARG A 429 14.09 -0.20 6.52
N LEU A 430 14.10 0.18 7.78
CA LEU A 430 14.14 -0.64 8.99
C LEU A 430 12.95 -0.25 9.87
N PRO A 431 12.62 -1.00 10.94
CA PRO A 431 11.46 -0.67 11.78
C PRO A 431 11.51 0.74 12.37
N ALA A 432 10.34 1.32 12.67
CA ALA A 432 10.16 2.63 13.33
C ALA A 432 10.92 3.78 12.64
N ASP A 433 10.64 3.99 11.35
CA ASP A 433 11.19 5.06 10.51
C ASP A 433 12.70 5.03 10.24
N MET A 434 13.40 4.01 10.72
CA MET A 434 14.84 3.86 10.45
C MET A 434 15.11 3.45 9.00
N VAL A 435 16.35 3.71 8.54
CA VAL A 435 16.78 3.44 7.15
C VAL A 435 18.10 2.67 7.11
N VAL A 436 18.24 1.79 6.11
CA VAL A 436 19.41 0.91 5.98
C VAL A 436 20.72 1.65 5.67
N VAL A 437 20.66 2.82 5.06
CA VAL A 437 21.86 3.61 4.75
C VAL A 437 22.48 4.30 5.98
N ASN A 438 21.71 4.48 7.05
CA ASN A 438 22.21 5.07 8.29
C ASN A 438 22.91 4.00 9.16
N PRO A 439 24.21 4.14 9.50
CA PRO A 439 24.95 3.17 10.30
C PRO A 439 24.41 3.00 11.72
N GLU A 440 23.92 4.07 12.36
CA GLU A 440 23.34 4.02 13.70
C GLU A 440 22.03 3.24 13.71
N HIS A 441 21.20 3.39 12.67
CA HIS A 441 19.96 2.66 12.52
C HIS A 441 20.21 1.15 12.32
N ARG A 442 21.23 0.78 11.54
CA ARG A 442 21.63 -0.63 11.39
C ARG A 442 22.14 -1.20 12.72
N ALA A 443 23.02 -0.47 13.41
CA ALA A 443 23.57 -0.89 14.70
C ALA A 443 22.46 -1.11 15.74
N LYS A 444 21.49 -0.20 15.84
CA LYS A 444 20.32 -0.34 16.72
C LYS A 444 19.50 -1.59 16.35
N THR A 445 19.26 -1.79 15.05
CA THR A 445 18.48 -2.94 14.56
C THR A 445 19.20 -4.27 14.85
N GLU A 446 20.49 -4.33 14.57
CA GLU A 446 21.31 -5.52 14.85
C GLU A 446 21.36 -5.84 16.36
N ALA A 447 21.43 -4.84 17.22
CA ALA A 447 21.37 -5.02 18.67
C ALA A 447 20.00 -5.56 19.13
N ILE A 448 18.88 -5.00 18.63
CA ILE A 448 17.54 -5.48 18.97
C ILE A 448 17.34 -6.93 18.48
N TRP A 449 17.78 -7.24 17.27
CA TRP A 449 17.67 -8.58 16.67
C TRP A 449 18.69 -9.58 17.21
N ASN A 450 19.57 -9.14 18.12
CA ASN A 450 20.65 -9.94 18.68
C ASN A 450 21.59 -10.49 17.58
N LEU A 451 21.98 -9.65 16.62
CA LEU A 451 22.85 -9.99 15.49
C LEU A 451 24.24 -9.37 15.65
N PRO A 452 25.28 -9.97 15.06
CA PRO A 452 26.61 -9.34 15.03
C PRO A 452 26.62 -8.07 14.17
N ALA A 453 27.46 -7.11 14.53
CA ALA A 453 27.60 -5.85 13.80
C ALA A 453 28.05 -6.08 12.34
N GLY A 454 27.34 -5.45 11.39
CA GLY A 454 27.56 -5.58 9.95
C GLY A 454 26.81 -6.74 9.30
N THR A 455 25.80 -7.30 9.99
CA THR A 455 24.88 -8.30 9.40
C THR A 455 24.02 -7.67 8.32
N ILE A 456 23.44 -6.50 8.58
CA ILE A 456 22.51 -5.82 7.67
C ILE A 456 23.32 -5.05 6.60
N PRO A 457 23.09 -5.28 5.29
CA PRO A 457 23.75 -4.53 4.22
C PRO A 457 23.46 -3.02 4.29
N ASP A 458 24.44 -2.20 3.93
CA ASP A 458 24.40 -0.74 4.01
C ASP A 458 23.77 -0.04 2.81
N LYS A 459 23.44 -0.79 1.74
CA LYS A 459 22.83 -0.26 0.52
C LYS A 459 21.34 -0.60 0.44
N ASN A 460 20.57 0.31 -0.15
CA ASN A 460 19.16 0.03 -0.47
C ASN A 460 19.05 -1.19 -1.39
N GLY A 461 18.06 -2.02 -1.14
CA GLY A 461 17.69 -3.13 -2.01
C GLY A 461 16.91 -2.67 -3.25
N TYR A 462 16.55 -3.63 -4.11
CA TYR A 462 15.74 -3.38 -5.28
C TYR A 462 14.28 -3.10 -4.87
N HIS A 463 13.75 -1.95 -5.30
CA HIS A 463 12.33 -1.62 -5.13
C HIS A 463 11.45 -2.39 -6.16
N ALA A 464 10.14 -2.43 -5.97
CA ALA A 464 9.20 -3.27 -6.71
C ALA A 464 9.38 -3.26 -8.25
N VAL A 465 9.49 -2.07 -8.86
CA VAL A 465 9.71 -1.97 -10.33
C VAL A 465 11.10 -2.50 -10.71
N LEU A 466 12.11 -2.16 -9.91
CA LEU A 466 13.47 -2.64 -10.17
C LEU A 466 13.60 -4.15 -9.96
N GLN A 467 12.87 -4.76 -9.02
CA GLN A 467 12.82 -6.22 -8.84
C GLN A 467 12.35 -6.91 -10.12
N ASN A 468 11.27 -6.44 -10.77
CA ASN A 468 10.80 -6.99 -12.05
C ASN A 468 11.88 -6.88 -13.15
N ARG A 469 12.56 -5.71 -13.24
CA ARG A 469 13.67 -5.50 -14.18
C ARG A 469 14.85 -6.44 -13.90
N MET A 470 15.21 -6.62 -12.62
CA MET A 470 16.31 -7.51 -12.21
C MET A 470 16.00 -8.99 -12.39
N LEU A 471 14.73 -9.41 -12.25
CA LEU A 471 14.28 -10.75 -12.62
C LEU A 471 14.44 -10.99 -14.13
N LYS A 472 14.00 -10.05 -14.97
CA LYS A 472 14.16 -10.11 -16.43
C LYS A 472 15.63 -10.17 -16.83
N ASP A 473 16.46 -9.34 -16.23
CA ASP A 473 17.88 -9.22 -16.53
C ASP A 473 18.73 -10.36 -15.91
N GLY A 474 18.10 -11.32 -15.21
CA GLY A 474 18.76 -12.49 -14.61
C GLY A 474 19.69 -12.16 -13.43
N LYS A 475 19.50 -11.02 -12.78
CA LYS A 475 20.25 -10.57 -11.60
C LYS A 475 19.58 -10.91 -10.29
N LEU A 476 18.27 -11.12 -10.30
CA LEU A 476 17.46 -11.62 -9.19
C LEU A 476 16.91 -12.99 -9.62
N ASN A 477 17.26 -14.06 -8.92
CA ASN A 477 17.06 -15.43 -9.39
C ASN A 477 16.25 -16.33 -8.48
N ALA A 478 16.22 -16.06 -7.16
CA ALA A 478 15.33 -16.72 -6.22
C ALA A 478 14.39 -15.68 -5.64
N TYR A 479 13.09 -15.84 -5.87
CA TYR A 479 12.12 -14.77 -5.60
C TYR A 479 10.83 -15.30 -5.00
N TRP A 480 10.45 -14.74 -3.85
CA TRP A 480 9.25 -15.13 -3.14
C TRP A 480 8.23 -14.00 -3.12
N VAL A 481 7.02 -14.26 -3.60
CA VAL A 481 5.87 -13.34 -3.56
C VAL A 481 4.87 -13.86 -2.55
N GLN A 482 4.52 -13.06 -1.55
CA GLN A 482 3.50 -13.44 -0.57
C GLN A 482 2.26 -12.53 -0.65
N VAL A 483 1.08 -13.15 -0.70
CA VAL A 483 -0.27 -12.56 -0.69
C VAL A 483 -0.39 -11.33 -1.60
N ASN A 484 0.14 -11.48 -2.82
CA ASN A 484 0.19 -10.41 -3.80
C ASN A 484 0.03 -10.92 -5.24
N ASN A 485 -0.86 -10.29 -5.99
CA ASN A 485 -1.07 -10.57 -7.41
C ASN A 485 -0.23 -9.63 -8.30
N ASN A 486 1.11 -9.65 -8.12
CA ASN A 486 2.04 -8.72 -8.75
C ASN A 486 1.98 -8.75 -10.28
N MET A 487 1.79 -9.92 -10.90
CA MET A 487 1.69 -10.06 -12.37
C MET A 487 0.47 -9.36 -12.98
N GLN A 488 -0.60 -9.12 -12.19
CA GLN A 488 -1.72 -8.28 -12.59
C GLN A 488 -1.49 -6.80 -12.22
N ALA A 489 -0.79 -6.54 -11.12
CA ALA A 489 -0.64 -5.21 -10.54
C ALA A 489 0.57 -4.44 -11.06
N ALA A 490 1.64 -5.11 -11.51
CA ALA A 490 2.86 -4.45 -11.97
C ALA A 490 2.64 -3.70 -13.30
N PRO A 491 3.26 -2.52 -13.46
CA PRO A 491 3.22 -1.77 -14.71
C PRO A 491 4.06 -2.47 -15.77
N ASN A 492 3.78 -2.20 -17.04
CA ASN A 492 4.56 -2.74 -18.19
C ASN A 492 4.82 -4.25 -18.08
N MET A 493 3.79 -5.00 -17.64
CA MET A 493 3.95 -6.40 -17.23
C MET A 493 4.38 -7.34 -18.37
N MET A 494 4.09 -6.99 -19.63
CA MET A 494 4.43 -7.81 -20.79
C MET A 494 5.91 -7.75 -21.15
N GLU A 495 6.54 -6.60 -20.96
CA GLU A 495 7.95 -6.40 -21.30
C GLU A 495 8.88 -6.64 -20.12
N GLU A 496 8.46 -6.31 -18.90
CA GLU A 496 9.30 -6.38 -17.70
C GLU A 496 8.91 -7.53 -16.76
N GLY A 497 7.64 -7.70 -16.45
CA GLY A 497 7.19 -8.67 -15.45
C GLY A 497 7.25 -10.12 -15.95
N LEU A 498 6.45 -10.46 -16.95
CA LEU A 498 6.31 -11.84 -17.43
C LEU A 498 7.63 -12.48 -17.89
N PRO A 499 8.52 -11.78 -18.63
CA PRO A 499 9.81 -12.35 -19.00
C PRO A 499 10.67 -12.71 -17.79
N GLY A 500 10.64 -11.90 -16.74
CA GLY A 500 11.38 -12.15 -15.49
C GLY A 500 10.88 -13.38 -14.74
N TYR A 501 9.56 -13.49 -14.56
CA TYR A 501 8.94 -14.64 -13.87
C TYR A 501 9.17 -15.96 -14.63
N ARG A 502 9.20 -15.93 -15.94
CA ARG A 502 9.42 -17.12 -16.77
C ARG A 502 10.84 -17.30 -17.28
N ASN A 503 11.77 -16.48 -16.81
CA ASN A 503 13.20 -16.67 -17.10
C ASN A 503 13.68 -18.02 -16.54
N PRO A 504 14.30 -18.91 -17.37
CA PRO A 504 14.76 -20.23 -16.92
C PRO A 504 15.73 -20.21 -15.75
N ALA A 505 16.49 -19.12 -15.58
CA ALA A 505 17.46 -18.97 -14.50
C ALA A 505 16.82 -18.64 -13.15
N ASN A 506 15.52 -18.28 -13.14
CA ASN A 506 14.81 -17.84 -11.95
C ASN A 506 13.95 -18.95 -11.36
N PHE A 507 13.91 -19.02 -10.04
CA PHE A 507 12.96 -19.82 -9.27
C PHE A 507 11.97 -18.91 -8.56
N ILE A 508 10.68 -19.04 -8.88
CA ILE A 508 9.61 -18.15 -8.41
C ILE A 508 8.66 -18.89 -7.48
N VAL A 509 8.55 -18.42 -6.25
CA VAL A 509 7.60 -18.94 -5.25
C VAL A 509 6.48 -17.93 -5.05
N VAL A 510 5.24 -18.39 -4.98
CA VAL A 510 4.08 -17.54 -4.72
C VAL A 510 3.21 -18.16 -3.63
N SER A 511 3.05 -17.43 -2.51
CA SER A 511 2.09 -17.78 -1.45
C SER A 511 0.81 -16.98 -1.66
N ASP A 512 -0.33 -17.64 -1.81
CA ASP A 512 -1.63 -16.97 -1.94
C ASP A 512 -2.75 -17.90 -1.42
N ALA A 513 -3.89 -17.30 -1.09
CA ALA A 513 -5.07 -18.04 -0.69
C ALA A 513 -5.86 -18.60 -1.88
N TYR A 514 -5.70 -18.01 -3.05
CA TYR A 514 -6.43 -18.33 -4.29
C TYR A 514 -5.51 -18.33 -5.51
N PRO A 515 -5.85 -19.08 -6.56
CA PRO A 515 -5.18 -18.97 -7.85
C PRO A 515 -5.30 -17.54 -8.41
N THR A 516 -4.18 -16.99 -8.88
CA THR A 516 -4.07 -15.64 -9.44
C THR A 516 -3.21 -15.66 -10.72
N VAL A 517 -3.16 -14.55 -11.44
CA VAL A 517 -2.23 -14.41 -12.57
C VAL A 517 -0.78 -14.65 -12.13
N THR A 518 -0.45 -14.28 -10.91
CA THR A 518 0.91 -14.48 -10.35
C THR A 518 1.20 -15.94 -10.02
N THR A 519 0.26 -16.68 -9.43
CA THR A 519 0.45 -18.12 -9.14
C THR A 519 0.62 -18.92 -10.42
N LEU A 520 -0.05 -18.56 -11.53
CA LEU A 520 0.13 -19.21 -12.83
C LEU A 520 1.54 -19.05 -13.42
N ALA A 521 2.24 -17.97 -13.03
CA ALA A 521 3.61 -17.73 -13.49
C ALA A 521 4.68 -18.36 -12.58
N ALA A 522 4.29 -18.87 -11.42
CA ALA A 522 5.18 -19.43 -10.39
C ALA A 522 5.77 -20.80 -10.77
N ASP A 523 6.82 -21.17 -10.07
CA ASP A 523 7.40 -22.54 -10.06
C ASP A 523 6.84 -23.35 -8.91
N LEU A 524 6.66 -22.70 -7.76
CA LEU A 524 6.08 -23.26 -6.54
C LEU A 524 4.97 -22.34 -6.03
N VAL A 525 3.79 -22.91 -5.72
CA VAL A 525 2.66 -22.23 -5.12
C VAL A 525 2.42 -22.78 -3.73
N LEU A 526 2.37 -21.91 -2.73
CA LEU A 526 2.16 -22.24 -1.33
C LEU A 526 0.79 -21.74 -0.86
N PRO A 527 -0.07 -22.59 -0.30
CA PRO A 527 -1.39 -22.20 0.19
C PRO A 527 -1.27 -21.42 1.50
N THR A 528 -1.92 -20.24 1.56
CA THR A 528 -1.84 -19.39 2.77
C THR A 528 -3.17 -19.26 3.50
N ALA A 529 -3.08 -19.19 4.84
CA ALA A 529 -4.18 -18.88 5.73
C ALA A 529 -4.56 -17.38 5.62
N MET A 530 -5.85 -17.10 5.73
CA MET A 530 -6.40 -15.79 5.45
C MET A 530 -7.17 -15.25 6.66
N TRP A 531 -6.95 -13.98 7.02
CA TRP A 531 -7.71 -13.23 8.00
C TRP A 531 -7.88 -14.01 9.33
N VAL A 532 -9.12 -14.35 9.75
CA VAL A 532 -9.41 -15.04 11.02
C VAL A 532 -9.08 -16.54 11.03
N GLU A 533 -8.50 -17.07 9.97
CA GLU A 533 -7.84 -18.38 9.92
C GLU A 533 -6.47 -18.38 10.61
N LYS A 534 -6.01 -17.20 11.03
CA LYS A 534 -4.78 -16.98 11.81
C LYS A 534 -4.98 -15.82 12.79
N GLU A 535 -4.18 -15.76 13.83
CA GLU A 535 -4.09 -14.58 14.69
C GLU A 535 -3.42 -13.42 13.93
N GLY A 536 -3.83 -12.18 14.19
CA GLY A 536 -3.31 -11.07 13.42
C GLY A 536 -3.36 -9.70 14.09
N ALA A 537 -2.54 -8.80 13.54
CA ALA A 537 -2.53 -7.37 13.84
C ALA A 537 -2.43 -6.55 12.56
N TYR A 538 -3.24 -5.50 12.44
CA TYR A 538 -3.17 -4.51 11.36
C TYR A 538 -2.90 -3.11 11.92
N GLY A 539 -2.12 -2.31 11.20
CA GLY A 539 -2.01 -0.87 11.40
C GLY A 539 -2.80 -0.12 10.34
N ASN A 540 -3.82 0.65 10.74
CA ASN A 540 -4.69 1.40 9.83
C ASN A 540 -4.13 2.79 9.46
N ALA A 541 -4.85 3.54 8.61
CA ALA A 541 -4.36 4.82 8.10
C ALA A 541 -4.37 5.98 9.12
N GLU A 542 -4.94 5.81 10.33
CA GLU A 542 -4.86 6.77 11.43
C GLU A 542 -3.87 6.35 12.54
N ARG A 543 -2.87 5.52 12.22
CA ARG A 543 -1.88 5.01 13.19
C ARG A 543 -2.49 4.11 14.27
N ARG A 544 -3.63 3.45 14.01
CA ARG A 544 -4.31 2.58 14.97
C ARG A 544 -3.91 1.14 14.71
N THR A 545 -3.28 0.50 15.70
CA THR A 545 -2.95 -0.93 15.68
C THR A 545 -4.13 -1.72 16.26
N GLN A 546 -4.61 -2.74 15.51
CA GLN A 546 -5.82 -3.50 15.80
C GLN A 546 -5.54 -5.00 15.73
N PHE A 547 -5.90 -5.75 16.78
CA PHE A 547 -5.65 -7.20 16.91
C PHE A 547 -6.91 -8.04 16.79
N TRP A 548 -6.72 -9.30 16.40
CA TRP A 548 -7.73 -10.36 16.46
C TRP A 548 -7.09 -11.72 16.74
N HIS A 549 -7.84 -12.62 17.35
CA HIS A 549 -7.45 -14.01 17.54
C HIS A 549 -7.74 -14.85 16.30
N GLN A 550 -7.08 -15.99 16.16
CA GLN A 550 -7.50 -17.03 15.23
C GLN A 550 -8.88 -17.56 15.67
N LEU A 551 -9.86 -17.58 14.78
CA LEU A 551 -11.23 -17.95 15.11
C LEU A 551 -11.67 -19.28 14.47
N VAL A 552 -11.05 -19.65 13.35
CA VAL A 552 -11.31 -20.89 12.61
C VAL A 552 -10.01 -21.47 12.07
N ASP A 553 -10.00 -22.75 11.80
CA ASP A 553 -8.86 -23.40 11.18
C ASP A 553 -8.74 -23.01 9.69
N ALA A 554 -7.51 -22.94 9.20
CA ALA A 554 -7.24 -22.78 7.78
C ALA A 554 -7.61 -24.05 7.00
N PRO A 555 -8.10 -23.95 5.76
CA PRO A 555 -8.55 -25.13 5.01
C PRO A 555 -7.37 -25.99 4.54
N GLY A 556 -7.53 -27.31 4.64
CA GLY A 556 -6.53 -28.30 4.18
C GLY A 556 -5.18 -28.12 4.89
N GLU A 557 -4.12 -28.03 4.11
CA GLU A 557 -2.74 -27.85 4.59
C GLU A 557 -2.30 -26.37 4.61
N SER A 558 -3.23 -25.40 4.41
CA SER A 558 -2.89 -23.98 4.40
C SER A 558 -2.24 -23.54 5.70
N ARG A 559 -1.17 -22.72 5.60
CA ARG A 559 -0.42 -22.17 6.74
C ARG A 559 -0.30 -20.65 6.57
N SER A 560 -0.16 -19.92 7.70
CA SER A 560 0.06 -18.48 7.62
C SER A 560 1.38 -18.14 6.92
N ASP A 561 1.49 -16.91 6.43
CA ASP A 561 2.72 -16.39 5.86
C ASP A 561 3.84 -16.34 6.91
N LEU A 562 3.50 -16.10 8.20
CA LEU A 562 4.43 -16.18 9.31
C LEU A 562 5.02 -17.57 9.46
N TRP A 563 4.15 -18.60 9.53
CA TRP A 563 4.59 -20.00 9.65
C TRP A 563 5.51 -20.39 8.50
N GLN A 564 5.16 -19.99 7.27
CA GLN A 564 5.96 -20.28 6.08
C GLN A 564 7.36 -19.67 6.17
N LEU A 565 7.49 -18.41 6.61
CA LEU A 565 8.77 -17.72 6.78
C LEU A 565 9.65 -18.38 7.83
N VAL A 566 9.06 -18.68 8.99
CA VAL A 566 9.79 -19.24 10.15
C VAL A 566 10.19 -20.69 9.88
N GLU A 567 9.29 -21.51 9.31
CA GLU A 567 9.58 -22.90 8.97
C GLU A 567 10.64 -23.01 7.86
N PHE A 568 10.57 -22.16 6.84
CA PHE A 568 11.57 -22.10 5.77
C PHE A 568 12.97 -21.75 6.32
N SER A 569 13.07 -20.90 7.32
CA SER A 569 14.33 -20.51 7.96
C SER A 569 15.09 -21.66 8.59
N LYS A 570 14.41 -22.76 8.98
CA LYS A 570 15.03 -23.97 9.53
C LYS A 570 15.89 -24.74 8.53
N ARG A 571 15.71 -24.49 7.21
CA ARG A 571 16.44 -25.19 6.13
C ARG A 571 17.87 -24.64 5.91
N PHE A 572 18.25 -23.57 6.59
CA PHE A 572 19.55 -22.90 6.35
C PHE A 572 20.41 -22.90 7.60
N LYS A 573 21.57 -23.54 7.53
CA LYS A 573 22.62 -23.34 8.53
C LYS A 573 23.29 -21.99 8.33
N ILE A 574 23.76 -21.39 9.42
CA ILE A 574 24.40 -20.07 9.37
C ILE A 574 25.60 -20.05 8.41
N GLU A 575 26.39 -21.11 8.38
CA GLU A 575 27.56 -21.24 7.51
C GLU A 575 27.23 -21.28 6.02
N GLU A 576 25.99 -21.57 5.65
CA GLU A 576 25.52 -21.57 4.26
C GLU A 576 25.13 -20.18 3.76
N VAL A 577 24.93 -19.23 4.66
CA VAL A 577 24.36 -17.90 4.33
C VAL A 577 25.21 -16.73 4.85
N TRP A 578 25.98 -16.91 5.93
CA TRP A 578 26.81 -15.84 6.48
C TRP A 578 28.31 -16.10 6.19
N PRO A 579 29.09 -15.05 5.89
CA PRO A 579 30.53 -15.18 5.70
C PRO A 579 31.25 -15.46 7.02
N ALA A 580 32.38 -16.11 6.94
CA ALA A 580 33.16 -16.57 8.10
C ALA A 580 33.58 -15.45 9.07
N ASP A 581 33.90 -14.27 8.55
CA ASP A 581 34.29 -13.08 9.34
C ASP A 581 33.09 -12.54 10.17
N LEU A 582 31.87 -12.66 9.68
CA LEU A 582 30.68 -12.29 10.42
C LEU A 582 30.41 -13.30 11.54
N ILE A 583 30.53 -14.60 11.25
CA ILE A 583 30.37 -15.68 12.25
C ILE A 583 31.43 -15.55 13.35
N ALA A 584 32.64 -15.17 13.00
CA ALA A 584 33.73 -14.96 13.98
C ALA A 584 33.41 -13.85 15.01
N LYS A 585 32.57 -12.87 14.67
CA LYS A 585 32.11 -11.82 15.62
C LYS A 585 31.11 -12.33 16.64
N LYS A 586 30.47 -13.48 16.39
CA LYS A 586 29.46 -14.10 17.28
C LYS A 586 29.57 -15.63 17.17
N PRO A 587 30.63 -16.25 17.74
CA PRO A 587 30.93 -17.67 17.54
C PRO A 587 29.85 -18.65 17.97
N GLU A 588 28.97 -18.25 18.91
CA GLU A 588 27.85 -19.05 19.40
C GLU A 588 26.74 -19.31 18.37
N VAL A 589 26.76 -18.65 17.21
CA VAL A 589 25.82 -18.92 16.11
C VAL A 589 26.29 -20.07 15.21
N LYS A 590 27.54 -20.50 15.32
CA LYS A 590 28.10 -21.58 14.51
C LYS A 590 27.33 -22.89 14.74
N GLY A 591 26.96 -23.57 13.66
CA GLY A 591 26.21 -24.81 13.66
C GLY A 591 24.69 -24.62 13.85
N LYS A 592 24.22 -23.40 14.13
CA LYS A 592 22.79 -23.07 14.27
C LYS A 592 22.15 -22.81 12.91
N THR A 593 20.83 -22.89 12.87
CA THR A 593 20.02 -22.49 11.71
C THR A 593 19.64 -21.01 11.78
N LEU A 594 19.16 -20.45 10.66
CA LEU A 594 18.55 -19.12 10.67
C LEU A 594 17.37 -19.03 11.64
N TYR A 595 16.59 -20.11 11.80
CA TYR A 595 15.53 -20.21 12.80
C TYR A 595 16.05 -19.98 14.21
N ASP A 596 17.12 -20.69 14.59
CA ASP A 596 17.70 -20.59 15.92
C ASP A 596 18.22 -19.19 16.22
N VAL A 597 18.82 -18.51 15.21
CA VAL A 597 19.44 -17.20 15.39
C VAL A 597 18.40 -16.08 15.37
N LEU A 598 17.38 -16.17 14.54
CA LEU A 598 16.42 -15.09 14.34
C LEU A 598 15.16 -15.21 15.22
N PHE A 599 14.67 -16.43 15.45
CA PHE A 599 13.37 -16.66 16.09
C PHE A 599 13.48 -17.37 17.44
N ARG A 600 14.63 -18.02 17.74
CA ARG A 600 14.98 -18.55 19.05
C ARG A 600 16.16 -17.80 19.67
N ASN A 601 16.08 -16.47 19.62
CA ASN A 601 17.15 -15.54 19.96
C ASN A 601 17.15 -15.10 21.44
N GLY A 602 16.35 -15.71 22.29
CA GLY A 602 16.18 -15.37 23.70
C GLY A 602 15.26 -14.17 23.96
N LYS A 603 14.75 -13.53 22.90
CA LYS A 603 13.76 -12.42 22.98
C LYS A 603 12.40 -12.85 22.45
N VAL A 604 12.38 -13.41 21.25
CA VAL A 604 11.13 -13.84 20.59
C VAL A 604 10.56 -15.08 21.28
N ASP A 605 11.39 -16.04 21.65
CA ASP A 605 11.00 -17.33 22.23
C ASP A 605 10.85 -17.35 23.76
N LYS A 606 10.87 -16.19 24.42
CA LYS A 606 10.73 -16.09 25.89
C LYS A 606 9.29 -16.22 26.40
N TYR A 607 8.29 -16.16 25.53
CA TYR A 607 6.88 -16.19 25.90
C TYR A 607 6.33 -17.62 25.80
N PRO A 608 5.86 -18.23 26.93
CA PRO A 608 5.37 -19.60 26.95
C PRO A 608 3.99 -19.76 26.33
N LEU A 609 3.62 -20.97 25.98
CA LEU A 609 2.29 -21.32 25.47
C LEU A 609 1.15 -21.01 26.45
N SER A 610 1.44 -20.95 27.76
CA SER A 610 0.47 -20.59 28.78
C SER A 610 -0.11 -19.18 28.60
N ASP A 611 0.57 -18.31 27.83
CA ASP A 611 0.09 -16.98 27.46
C ASP A 611 -0.93 -17.03 26.30
N VAL A 612 -1.11 -18.18 25.66
CA VAL A 612 -2.11 -18.37 24.60
C VAL A 612 -3.48 -18.50 25.23
N ASP A 613 -4.42 -17.64 24.81
CA ASP A 613 -5.80 -17.69 25.29
C ASP A 613 -6.42 -19.07 25.01
N ALA A 614 -6.85 -19.77 26.03
CA ALA A 614 -7.46 -21.09 25.92
C ALA A 614 -8.77 -21.10 25.12
N GLY A 615 -9.40 -19.95 24.95
CA GLY A 615 -10.64 -19.79 24.18
C GLY A 615 -10.45 -19.73 22.66
N TYR A 616 -9.19 -19.61 22.19
CA TYR A 616 -8.85 -19.42 20.76
C TYR A 616 -7.79 -20.40 20.31
N ALA A 617 -7.85 -20.81 19.04
CA ALA A 617 -6.78 -21.58 18.42
C ALA A 617 -5.58 -20.65 18.14
N ASN A 618 -4.38 -21.20 18.30
CA ASN A 618 -3.15 -20.57 17.83
C ASN A 618 -2.20 -21.69 17.35
N ALA A 619 -2.41 -22.08 16.09
CA ALA A 619 -1.69 -23.20 15.48
C ALA A 619 -0.17 -22.96 15.47
N GLU A 620 0.27 -21.73 15.23
CA GLU A 620 1.69 -21.39 15.10
C GLU A 620 2.40 -21.46 16.45
N ALA A 621 1.78 -20.97 17.52
CA ALA A 621 2.35 -21.11 18.85
C ALA A 621 2.53 -22.58 19.23
N LYS A 622 1.57 -23.45 18.87
CA LYS A 622 1.67 -24.91 19.09
C LYS A 622 2.79 -25.55 18.28
N ASP A 623 2.92 -25.18 17.01
CA ASP A 623 3.93 -25.75 16.10
C ASP A 623 5.38 -25.35 16.51
N PHE A 624 5.58 -24.16 17.05
CA PHE A 624 6.91 -23.68 17.46
C PHE A 624 7.22 -23.87 18.96
N GLY A 625 6.23 -24.18 19.80
CA GLY A 625 6.41 -24.45 21.23
C GLY A 625 6.53 -23.20 22.11
N PHE A 626 6.28 -21.99 21.55
CA PHE A 626 6.24 -20.72 22.26
C PHE A 626 5.30 -19.72 21.54
N TYR A 627 4.92 -18.62 22.22
CA TYR A 627 4.00 -17.63 21.65
C TYR A 627 4.72 -16.69 20.69
N LEU A 628 4.93 -17.17 19.46
CA LEU A 628 5.73 -16.54 18.40
C LEU A 628 5.24 -15.12 18.06
N GLN A 629 3.93 -14.93 17.89
CA GLN A 629 3.34 -13.62 17.52
C GLN A 629 3.62 -12.58 18.60
N LYS A 630 3.42 -12.93 19.87
CA LYS A 630 3.72 -12.05 21.01
C LYS A 630 5.22 -11.71 21.07
N GLY A 631 6.07 -12.71 20.91
CA GLY A 631 7.52 -12.51 20.90
C GLY A 631 8.00 -11.55 19.81
N LEU A 632 7.50 -11.70 18.58
CA LEU A 632 7.84 -10.82 17.46
C LEU A 632 7.29 -9.40 17.66
N PHE A 633 6.06 -9.27 18.17
CA PHE A 633 5.47 -7.95 18.41
C PHE A 633 6.19 -7.19 19.51
N GLU A 634 6.50 -7.83 20.64
CA GLU A 634 7.21 -7.20 21.76
C GLU A 634 8.67 -6.82 21.37
N GLU A 635 9.35 -7.66 20.57
CA GLU A 635 10.67 -7.32 20.03
C GLU A 635 10.55 -6.11 19.08
N TYR A 636 9.53 -6.07 18.21
CA TYR A 636 9.27 -4.93 17.34
C TYR A 636 8.98 -3.65 18.16
N ALA A 637 8.22 -3.73 19.22
CA ALA A 637 7.89 -2.58 20.07
C ALA A 637 9.12 -1.92 20.70
N GLU A 638 10.26 -2.64 20.86
CA GLU A 638 11.51 -2.05 21.35
C GLU A 638 12.06 -0.93 20.43
N PHE A 639 11.79 -0.99 19.12
CA PHE A 639 12.28 0.01 18.15
C PHE A 639 11.69 1.39 18.37
N GLY A 640 10.40 1.46 18.68
CA GLY A 640 9.63 2.71 18.79
C GLY A 640 9.59 3.31 20.18
N ARG A 641 9.89 2.50 21.20
CA ARG A 641 9.75 2.90 22.60
C ARG A 641 10.65 4.09 22.95
N GLY A 642 10.04 5.17 23.44
CA GLY A 642 10.75 6.41 23.76
C GLY A 642 11.09 7.29 22.56
N HIS A 643 10.60 6.94 21.35
CA HIS A 643 10.92 7.66 20.11
C HIS A 643 9.69 8.12 19.30
N GLY A 644 8.51 8.16 19.94
CA GLY A 644 7.29 8.63 19.29
C GLY A 644 6.56 7.61 18.42
N HIS A 645 6.96 6.31 18.49
CA HIS A 645 6.28 5.15 17.92
C HIS A 645 5.90 4.12 18.99
N ASP A 646 5.66 4.57 20.21
CA ASP A 646 5.40 3.68 21.35
C ASP A 646 4.11 2.89 21.13
N LEU A 647 4.22 1.59 21.30
CA LEU A 647 3.09 0.66 21.25
C LEU A 647 2.71 0.23 22.67
N ALA A 648 1.42 -0.03 22.89
CA ALA A 648 0.95 -0.70 24.08
C ALA A 648 1.47 -2.15 24.14
N PRO A 649 1.50 -2.81 25.30
CA PRO A 649 1.79 -4.22 25.40
C PRO A 649 0.83 -5.08 24.56
N PHE A 650 1.31 -6.22 24.03
CA PHE A 650 0.58 -7.13 23.16
C PHE A 650 -0.81 -7.49 23.69
N ASP A 651 -0.92 -7.88 24.95
CA ASP A 651 -2.16 -8.36 25.54
C ASP A 651 -3.25 -7.28 25.55
N ARG A 652 -2.87 -6.03 25.75
CA ARG A 652 -3.82 -4.92 25.77
C ARG A 652 -4.52 -4.71 24.43
N TYR A 653 -3.85 -4.98 23.29
CA TYR A 653 -4.49 -4.89 21.98
C TYR A 653 -5.55 -5.96 21.75
N HIS A 654 -5.46 -7.10 22.43
CA HIS A 654 -6.53 -8.10 22.42
C HIS A 654 -7.78 -7.65 23.18
N GLU A 655 -7.63 -6.87 24.24
CA GLU A 655 -8.76 -6.30 25.01
C GLU A 655 -9.41 -5.11 24.27
N GLU A 656 -8.60 -4.24 23.65
CA GLU A 656 -9.03 -3.01 23.00
C GLU A 656 -9.46 -3.24 21.53
N ARG A 657 -10.14 -2.25 20.94
CA ARG A 657 -10.48 -2.23 19.50
C ARG A 657 -9.42 -1.52 18.64
N GLY A 658 -8.24 -1.43 19.19
CA GLY A 658 -7.08 -0.76 18.63
C GLY A 658 -6.78 0.57 19.30
N LEU A 659 -5.49 0.91 19.30
CA LEU A 659 -4.95 2.13 19.88
C LEU A 659 -4.05 2.82 18.86
N ARG A 660 -4.14 4.16 18.84
CA ARG A 660 -3.31 5.03 17.98
C ARG A 660 -1.97 5.28 18.66
N TRP A 661 -0.89 4.92 18.00
CA TRP A 661 0.45 5.23 18.51
C TRP A 661 0.82 6.72 18.30
N PRO A 662 1.73 7.29 19.11
CA PRO A 662 2.35 6.71 20.29
C PRO A 662 1.35 6.48 21.43
N VAL A 663 1.53 5.35 22.16
CA VAL A 663 0.80 5.01 23.37
C VAL A 663 1.75 5.16 24.55
N VAL A 664 1.60 6.25 25.31
CA VAL A 664 2.46 6.56 26.45
C VAL A 664 1.62 6.60 27.72
N ASP A 665 2.09 6.00 28.81
CA ASP A 665 1.38 5.87 30.08
C ASP A 665 -0.04 5.34 29.91
N GLY A 666 -0.19 4.36 28.98
CA GLY A 666 -1.46 3.72 28.67
C GLY A 666 -2.45 4.58 27.88
N LYS A 667 -2.08 5.76 27.40
CA LYS A 667 -2.94 6.68 26.64
C LYS A 667 -2.50 6.75 25.18
N GLU A 668 -3.44 6.62 24.23
CA GLU A 668 -3.22 6.82 22.80
C GLU A 668 -3.09 8.32 22.46
N THR A 669 -2.39 8.62 21.37
CA THR A 669 -2.21 9.98 20.87
C THR A 669 -3.07 10.24 19.64
N ARG A 670 -4.00 11.22 19.72
CA ARG A 670 -4.89 11.60 18.60
C ARG A 670 -4.19 12.56 17.64
N TRP A 671 -3.62 13.65 18.18
CA TRP A 671 -2.93 14.68 17.38
C TRP A 671 -1.47 14.76 17.82
N ARG A 672 -0.56 14.56 16.87
CA ARG A 672 0.89 14.55 17.09
C ARG A 672 1.48 15.95 16.93
N PHE A 673 2.69 16.13 17.43
CA PHE A 673 3.53 17.33 17.32
C PHE A 673 3.01 18.57 18.02
N ARG A 674 1.90 18.48 18.75
CA ARG A 674 1.28 19.61 19.44
C ARG A 674 1.29 19.44 20.96
N GLU A 675 1.64 20.52 21.65
CA GLU A 675 1.55 20.63 23.11
C GLU A 675 0.15 20.29 23.62
N GLY A 676 0.10 19.55 24.73
CA GLY A 676 -1.15 19.10 25.36
C GLY A 676 -1.87 17.95 24.67
N SER A 677 -1.40 17.54 23.48
CA SER A 677 -1.94 16.38 22.72
C SER A 677 -0.92 15.28 22.50
N ASP A 678 0.34 15.65 22.29
CA ASP A 678 1.45 14.74 22.05
C ASP A 678 2.38 14.70 23.26
N PRO A 679 2.61 13.53 23.91
CA PRO A 679 3.45 13.42 25.10
C PRO A 679 4.93 13.78 24.85
N TYR A 680 5.39 13.81 23.60
CA TYR A 680 6.75 14.17 23.21
C TYR A 680 6.96 15.69 23.01
N VAL A 681 5.89 16.48 23.06
CA VAL A 681 5.96 17.94 22.91
C VAL A 681 6.02 18.63 24.26
N LYS A 682 7.09 19.39 24.49
CA LYS A 682 7.31 20.09 25.78
C LYS A 682 6.30 21.22 25.98
N ALA A 683 5.88 21.43 27.23
CA ALA A 683 5.04 22.57 27.65
C ALA A 683 5.71 23.91 27.30
N GLY A 684 4.92 24.87 26.82
CA GLY A 684 5.38 26.20 26.40
C GLY A 684 6.01 26.28 25.01
N THR A 685 6.07 25.18 24.25
CA THR A 685 6.67 25.17 22.89
C THR A 685 5.64 25.29 21.77
N GLY A 686 4.36 25.03 22.04
CA GLY A 686 3.27 25.00 21.06
C GLY A 686 3.34 23.79 20.14
N TYR A 687 4.37 23.72 19.29
CA TYR A 687 4.63 22.61 18.37
C TYR A 687 6.09 22.19 18.37
N GLN A 688 6.34 20.89 18.23
CA GLN A 688 7.67 20.34 18.00
C GLN A 688 7.58 19.20 16.99
N PHE A 689 8.16 19.40 15.82
CA PHE A 689 8.29 18.34 14.79
C PHE A 689 9.57 17.55 15.08
N TYR A 690 9.55 16.81 16.17
CA TYR A 690 10.69 16.14 16.81
C TYR A 690 11.34 15.03 15.94
N GLY A 691 10.76 14.68 14.80
CA GLY A 691 11.43 13.84 13.80
C GLY A 691 12.54 14.58 13.03
N ASN A 692 12.52 15.91 13.01
CA ASN A 692 13.55 16.73 12.38
C ASN A 692 14.55 17.28 13.42
N PRO A 693 15.84 17.41 13.07
CA PRO A 693 16.88 17.82 14.02
C PRO A 693 16.67 19.19 14.67
N ASP A 694 16.01 20.10 13.97
CA ASP A 694 15.70 21.47 14.41
C ASP A 694 14.28 21.60 15.00
N ASN A 695 13.55 20.51 15.17
CA ASN A 695 12.15 20.45 15.62
C ASN A 695 11.17 21.26 14.76
N ARG A 696 11.50 21.56 13.50
CA ARG A 696 10.68 22.33 12.55
C ARG A 696 10.15 21.46 11.42
N ALA A 697 8.97 21.80 10.92
CA ALA A 697 8.47 21.25 9.65
C ALA A 697 9.06 22.01 8.45
N TYR A 698 9.24 21.34 7.33
CA TYR A 698 9.86 21.95 6.15
C TYR A 698 8.86 22.29 5.06
N ILE A 699 8.84 23.54 4.63
CA ILE A 699 8.08 24.06 3.48
C ILE A 699 8.97 24.00 2.25
N TYR A 700 8.56 23.27 1.21
CA TYR A 700 9.36 23.06 0.02
C TYR A 700 8.92 23.89 -1.17
N ALA A 701 9.86 24.61 -1.79
CA ALA A 701 9.68 25.21 -3.12
C ALA A 701 9.87 24.14 -4.19
N LEU A 702 8.78 23.71 -4.84
CA LEU A 702 8.74 22.64 -5.83
C LEU A 702 7.94 23.10 -7.05
N PRO A 703 8.51 23.01 -8.28
CA PRO A 703 7.84 23.51 -9.47
C PRO A 703 6.81 22.52 -10.02
N TYR A 704 6.03 22.98 -10.99
CA TYR A 704 5.39 22.12 -11.94
C TYR A 704 6.44 21.50 -12.87
N GLU A 705 6.35 20.20 -13.07
CA GLU A 705 7.05 19.47 -14.12
C GLU A 705 6.04 18.57 -14.87
N PRO A 706 6.20 18.37 -16.19
CA PRO A 706 5.26 17.60 -17.01
C PRO A 706 5.25 16.11 -16.65
N ALA A 707 4.21 15.41 -17.10
CA ALA A 707 4.13 13.95 -16.98
C ALA A 707 5.22 13.28 -17.84
N ALA A 708 5.64 12.07 -17.44
CA ALA A 708 6.60 11.27 -18.19
C ALA A 708 6.11 10.94 -19.61
N GLU A 709 4.81 10.75 -19.77
CA GLU A 709 4.19 10.50 -21.07
C GLU A 709 2.84 11.25 -21.14
N ALA A 710 2.71 12.11 -22.13
CA ALA A 710 1.50 12.86 -22.43
C ALA A 710 0.92 12.40 -23.78
N PRO A 711 -0.37 12.63 -24.08
CA PRO A 711 -0.96 12.38 -25.38
C PRO A 711 -0.24 13.09 -26.52
N ASP A 712 -0.20 12.43 -27.67
CA ASP A 712 0.33 12.97 -28.94
C ASP A 712 -0.56 12.55 -30.12
N LYS A 713 -0.09 12.82 -31.35
CA LYS A 713 -0.87 12.50 -32.57
C LYS A 713 -1.15 11.02 -32.75
N GLU A 714 -0.24 10.14 -32.30
CA GLU A 714 -0.39 8.69 -32.44
C GLU A 714 -1.21 8.07 -31.30
N TYR A 715 -1.05 8.58 -30.06
CA TYR A 715 -1.72 8.13 -28.85
C TYR A 715 -2.47 9.31 -28.21
N PRO A 716 -3.66 9.66 -28.74
CA PRO A 716 -4.30 10.96 -28.48
C PRO A 716 -5.05 11.05 -27.14
N PHE A 717 -5.13 9.96 -26.34
CA PHE A 717 -5.87 9.95 -25.10
C PHE A 717 -4.96 9.82 -23.88
N TRP A 718 -5.21 10.63 -22.86
CA TRP A 718 -4.78 10.33 -21.52
C TRP A 718 -5.45 9.04 -21.05
N PHE A 719 -4.66 8.16 -20.43
CA PHE A 719 -5.15 6.92 -19.84
C PHE A 719 -4.92 6.93 -18.33
N SER A 720 -5.99 6.71 -17.56
CA SER A 720 -5.93 6.60 -16.12
C SER A 720 -6.55 5.28 -15.64
N THR A 721 -5.98 4.71 -14.58
CA THR A 721 -6.49 3.50 -13.95
C THR A 721 -7.05 3.79 -12.56
N GLY A 722 -7.90 2.91 -12.04
CA GLY A 722 -8.45 3.05 -10.70
C GLY A 722 -9.18 1.82 -10.22
N ARG A 723 -9.98 2.00 -9.18
CA ARG A 723 -10.77 0.96 -8.53
C ARG A 723 -12.26 1.16 -8.77
N VAL A 724 -13.04 0.18 -8.31
CA VAL A 724 -14.50 0.23 -8.22
C VAL A 724 -14.94 -0.17 -6.81
N LEU A 725 -16.14 0.24 -6.42
CA LEU A 725 -16.68 -0.03 -5.08
C LEU A 725 -16.78 -1.53 -4.78
N GLU A 726 -17.20 -2.31 -5.75
CA GLU A 726 -17.54 -3.74 -5.62
C GLU A 726 -16.31 -4.64 -5.46
N HIS A 727 -15.17 -4.24 -6.04
CA HIS A 727 -13.98 -5.08 -6.05
C HIS A 727 -12.81 -4.49 -5.27
N TRP A 728 -12.10 -5.39 -4.58
CA TRP A 728 -10.91 -5.08 -3.82
C TRP A 728 -9.65 -5.38 -4.63
N HIS A 729 -8.81 -4.36 -4.87
CA HIS A 729 -7.54 -4.47 -5.61
C HIS A 729 -7.68 -5.22 -6.94
N SER A 730 -6.92 -6.34 -7.12
CA SER A 730 -6.96 -7.21 -8.29
C SER A 730 -8.22 -8.11 -8.36
N GLY A 731 -9.16 -7.95 -7.45
CA GLY A 731 -10.39 -8.74 -7.42
C GLY A 731 -10.23 -10.19 -6.96
N SER A 732 -9.03 -10.63 -6.59
CA SER A 732 -8.73 -12.03 -6.27
C SER A 732 -9.64 -12.66 -5.21
N MET A 733 -10.14 -11.88 -4.25
CA MET A 733 -11.10 -12.33 -3.25
C MET A 733 -12.55 -11.97 -3.64
N THR A 734 -12.80 -10.71 -4.00
CA THR A 734 -14.16 -10.19 -4.18
C THR A 734 -14.87 -10.71 -5.42
N ARG A 735 -14.14 -11.11 -6.46
CA ARG A 735 -14.74 -11.77 -7.64
C ARG A 735 -15.25 -13.19 -7.34
N ARG A 736 -14.83 -13.79 -6.20
CA ARG A 736 -15.34 -15.08 -5.69
C ARG A 736 -16.59 -14.92 -4.82
N VAL A 737 -17.04 -13.70 -4.60
CA VAL A 737 -18.30 -13.38 -3.95
C VAL A 737 -19.36 -13.15 -5.03
N PRO A 738 -20.36 -14.05 -5.22
CA PRO A 738 -21.30 -13.98 -6.35
C PRO A 738 -22.04 -12.66 -6.46
N GLU A 739 -22.42 -12.04 -5.35
CA GLU A 739 -23.15 -10.77 -5.31
C GLU A 739 -22.29 -9.62 -5.82
N LEU A 740 -21.03 -9.54 -5.38
CA LEU A 740 -20.09 -8.51 -5.83
C LEU A 740 -19.71 -8.71 -7.30
N TYR A 741 -19.49 -9.96 -7.71
CA TYR A 741 -19.19 -10.30 -9.10
C TYR A 741 -20.34 -9.92 -10.04
N ARG A 742 -21.60 -10.27 -9.70
CA ARG A 742 -22.77 -9.92 -10.54
C ARG A 742 -22.97 -8.40 -10.62
N SER A 743 -22.66 -7.65 -9.56
CA SER A 743 -22.80 -6.21 -9.54
C SER A 743 -21.86 -5.50 -10.52
N PHE A 744 -20.62 -6.00 -10.68
CA PHE A 744 -19.64 -5.43 -11.61
C PHE A 744 -18.68 -6.52 -12.15
N PRO A 745 -19.14 -7.32 -13.14
CA PRO A 745 -18.43 -8.55 -13.54
C PRO A 745 -17.11 -8.30 -14.28
N ASN A 746 -17.05 -7.27 -15.13
CA ASN A 746 -15.89 -6.97 -15.97
C ASN A 746 -15.53 -5.49 -15.93
N ALA A 747 -14.25 -5.20 -16.10
CA ALA A 747 -13.79 -3.83 -16.30
C ALA A 747 -14.26 -3.29 -17.65
N VAL A 748 -14.62 -2.00 -17.67
CA VAL A 748 -15.03 -1.27 -18.86
C VAL A 748 -14.16 -0.03 -19.05
N LEU A 749 -14.04 0.43 -20.29
CA LEU A 749 -13.38 1.68 -20.62
C LEU A 749 -14.38 2.82 -20.58
N TYR A 750 -14.27 3.67 -19.57
CA TYR A 750 -15.04 4.92 -19.53
C TYR A 750 -14.45 5.90 -20.55
N MET A 751 -15.31 6.41 -21.41
CA MET A 751 -14.94 7.32 -22.51
C MET A 751 -16.02 8.39 -22.69
N HIS A 752 -15.63 9.59 -23.07
CA HIS A 752 -16.58 10.66 -23.41
C HIS A 752 -17.42 10.27 -24.63
N ALA A 753 -18.70 10.59 -24.63
CA ALA A 753 -19.61 10.20 -25.71
C ALA A 753 -19.20 10.74 -27.09
N ASP A 754 -18.73 11.99 -27.15
CA ASP A 754 -18.25 12.62 -28.40
C ASP A 754 -16.99 11.93 -28.93
N ASP A 755 -16.06 11.54 -28.05
CA ASP A 755 -14.86 10.82 -28.46
C ASP A 755 -15.22 9.42 -28.98
N ALA A 756 -16.17 8.74 -28.35
CA ALA A 756 -16.70 7.46 -28.82
C ALA A 756 -17.34 7.61 -30.21
N GLN A 757 -18.17 8.63 -30.40
CA GLN A 757 -18.78 8.94 -31.71
C GLN A 757 -17.73 9.23 -32.78
N ALA A 758 -16.72 10.04 -32.46
CA ALA A 758 -15.63 10.36 -33.40
C ALA A 758 -14.84 9.11 -33.85
N LEU A 759 -14.73 8.10 -32.98
CA LEU A 759 -14.08 6.81 -33.29
C LEU A 759 -15.05 5.76 -33.94
N GLY A 760 -16.31 6.13 -34.16
CA GLY A 760 -17.33 5.21 -34.71
C GLY A 760 -17.67 4.04 -33.78
N VAL A 761 -17.55 4.25 -32.46
CA VAL A 761 -17.91 3.29 -31.41
C VAL A 761 -19.03 3.84 -30.54
N ARG A 762 -19.73 2.95 -29.82
CA ARG A 762 -20.82 3.28 -28.91
C ARG A 762 -20.69 2.51 -27.60
N ARG A 763 -21.52 2.82 -26.62
CA ARG A 763 -21.62 2.04 -25.39
C ARG A 763 -21.78 0.56 -25.70
N GLY A 764 -20.96 -0.29 -25.08
CA GLY A 764 -20.93 -1.73 -25.29
C GLY A 764 -20.07 -2.21 -26.46
N SER A 765 -19.60 -1.32 -27.36
CA SER A 765 -18.65 -1.70 -28.42
C SER A 765 -17.36 -2.28 -27.84
N GLU A 766 -16.88 -3.36 -28.43
CA GLU A 766 -15.57 -3.91 -28.08
C GLU A 766 -14.46 -3.08 -28.74
N VAL A 767 -13.41 -2.79 -27.96
CA VAL A 767 -12.26 -1.99 -28.40
C VAL A 767 -10.96 -2.57 -27.87
N ARG A 768 -9.86 -2.24 -28.54
CA ARG A 768 -8.51 -2.40 -28.03
C ARG A 768 -8.00 -1.07 -27.50
N VAL A 769 -7.53 -1.06 -26.28
CA VAL A 769 -6.74 0.03 -25.70
C VAL A 769 -5.28 -0.29 -25.96
N VAL A 770 -4.60 0.54 -26.73
CA VAL A 770 -3.24 0.30 -27.20
C VAL A 770 -2.32 1.42 -26.73
N SER A 771 -1.21 1.05 -26.10
CA SER A 771 -0.09 1.94 -25.75
C SER A 771 1.18 1.50 -26.50
N ARG A 772 2.29 2.21 -26.28
CA ARG A 772 3.62 1.82 -26.81
C ARG A 772 4.14 0.47 -26.29
N ARG A 773 3.56 -0.04 -25.20
CA ARG A 773 4.02 -1.22 -24.44
C ARG A 773 3.16 -2.47 -24.66
N GLY A 774 1.94 -2.29 -25.09
CA GLY A 774 1.03 -3.41 -25.28
C GLY A 774 -0.41 -2.98 -25.47
N GLU A 775 -1.31 -3.95 -25.41
CA GLU A 775 -2.74 -3.75 -25.60
C GLU A 775 -3.59 -4.58 -24.66
N CYS A 776 -4.79 -4.10 -24.36
CA CYS A 776 -5.84 -4.88 -23.72
C CYS A 776 -7.19 -4.68 -24.44
N ARG A 777 -8.08 -5.68 -24.36
CA ARG A 777 -9.43 -5.62 -24.93
C ARG A 777 -10.43 -5.34 -23.82
N THR A 778 -11.42 -4.50 -24.12
CA THR A 778 -12.49 -4.14 -23.18
C THR A 778 -13.72 -3.60 -23.94
N ARG A 779 -14.78 -3.25 -23.22
CA ARG A 779 -15.97 -2.62 -23.77
C ARG A 779 -16.07 -1.17 -23.34
N VAL A 780 -16.57 -0.33 -24.23
CA VAL A 780 -16.78 1.10 -24.02
C VAL A 780 -17.99 1.35 -23.11
N GLU A 781 -17.84 2.26 -22.13
CA GLU A 781 -18.90 2.78 -21.29
C GLU A 781 -18.93 4.32 -21.37
N THR A 782 -20.05 4.89 -21.85
CA THR A 782 -20.21 6.33 -22.05
C THR A 782 -21.21 6.99 -21.12
N ARG A 783 -21.94 6.20 -20.29
CA ARG A 783 -23.03 6.69 -19.41
C ARG A 783 -22.90 6.19 -17.98
N GLY A 784 -21.75 5.62 -17.62
CA GLY A 784 -21.51 5.06 -16.28
C GLY A 784 -21.31 6.13 -15.21
N ARG A 785 -21.04 5.65 -14.00
CA ARG A 785 -20.84 6.50 -12.81
C ARG A 785 -19.56 7.36 -12.82
N ASN A 786 -18.59 7.03 -13.67
CA ASN A 786 -17.40 7.84 -13.91
C ASN A 786 -17.61 8.60 -15.22
N LYS A 787 -17.62 9.95 -15.16
CA LYS A 787 -17.81 10.82 -16.32
C LYS A 787 -16.44 11.43 -16.66
N VAL A 788 -15.84 10.96 -17.72
CA VAL A 788 -14.52 11.42 -18.15
C VAL A 788 -14.66 12.60 -19.12
N PRO A 789 -13.76 13.60 -19.08
CA PRO A 789 -13.73 14.68 -20.07
C PRO A 789 -13.22 14.15 -21.42
N ARG A 790 -13.41 14.92 -22.49
CA ARG A 790 -12.84 14.64 -23.81
C ARG A 790 -11.31 14.50 -23.74
N GLY A 791 -10.76 13.54 -24.49
CA GLY A 791 -9.32 13.27 -24.52
C GLY A 791 -8.78 12.49 -23.33
N LEU A 792 -9.65 12.03 -22.40
CA LEU A 792 -9.28 11.16 -21.29
C LEU A 792 -10.12 9.89 -21.29
N VAL A 793 -9.50 8.76 -20.99
CA VAL A 793 -10.18 7.49 -20.78
C VAL A 793 -9.75 6.88 -19.45
N PHE A 794 -10.67 6.16 -18.79
CA PHE A 794 -10.45 5.53 -17.49
C PHE A 794 -10.85 4.07 -17.52
N MET A 795 -10.02 3.19 -16.93
CA MET A 795 -10.32 1.77 -16.85
C MET A 795 -9.95 1.19 -15.48
N PRO A 796 -10.89 0.50 -14.77
CA PRO A 796 -10.56 -0.21 -13.53
C PRO A 796 -9.61 -1.38 -13.77
N TRP A 797 -8.74 -1.67 -12.79
CA TRP A 797 -7.67 -2.66 -12.93
C TRP A 797 -7.94 -4.01 -12.25
N PHE A 798 -9.14 -4.22 -11.66
CA PHE A 798 -9.47 -5.45 -10.92
C PHE A 798 -9.61 -6.72 -11.78
N ASP A 799 -9.78 -6.56 -13.09
CA ASP A 799 -10.16 -7.66 -14.00
C ASP A 799 -8.93 -8.39 -14.55
N ALA A 800 -8.69 -9.60 -14.04
CA ALA A 800 -7.60 -10.46 -14.47
C ALA A 800 -7.72 -10.93 -15.92
N SER A 801 -8.93 -10.95 -16.53
CA SER A 801 -9.12 -11.34 -17.93
C SER A 801 -8.64 -10.27 -18.90
N GLN A 802 -8.57 -9.01 -18.46
CA GLN A 802 -8.21 -7.88 -19.31
C GLN A 802 -6.78 -7.35 -19.04
N ILE A 803 -6.29 -7.48 -17.81
CA ILE A 803 -4.95 -7.05 -17.32
C ILE A 803 -4.55 -5.67 -17.87
N VAL A 804 -5.18 -4.62 -17.35
CA VAL A 804 -4.98 -3.24 -17.81
C VAL A 804 -3.51 -2.78 -17.76
N ASN A 805 -2.70 -3.35 -16.85
CA ASN A 805 -1.30 -2.98 -16.68
C ASN A 805 -0.36 -3.47 -17.83
N LYS A 806 -0.90 -4.10 -18.86
CA LYS A 806 -0.20 -4.29 -20.14
C LYS A 806 0.09 -2.97 -20.86
N VAL A 807 -0.73 -1.94 -20.59
CA VAL A 807 -0.63 -0.65 -21.29
C VAL A 807 -0.01 0.46 -20.43
N THR A 808 0.13 0.27 -19.12
CA THR A 808 0.67 1.29 -18.22
C THR A 808 2.20 1.43 -18.32
N LEU A 809 2.70 2.64 -18.09
CA LEU A 809 4.13 2.96 -18.09
C LEU A 809 4.75 2.61 -16.73
N ASP A 810 5.98 2.10 -16.74
CA ASP A 810 6.74 1.78 -15.53
C ASP A 810 7.60 2.96 -15.00
N ALA A 811 7.16 4.19 -15.28
CA ALA A 811 7.72 5.39 -14.66
C ALA A 811 7.41 5.44 -13.17
N THR A 812 8.33 5.99 -12.40
CA THR A 812 8.18 6.16 -10.96
C THR A 812 8.51 7.58 -10.52
N ASP A 813 8.01 7.98 -9.36
CA ASP A 813 8.56 9.11 -8.63
C ASP A 813 10.02 8.76 -8.26
N PRO A 814 11.03 9.57 -8.64
CA PRO A 814 12.43 9.22 -8.41
C PRO A 814 12.85 9.23 -6.92
N ILE A 815 12.08 9.88 -6.04
CA ILE A 815 12.37 9.96 -4.60
C ILE A 815 11.76 8.77 -3.88
N SER A 816 10.46 8.56 -4.04
CA SER A 816 9.73 7.48 -3.37
C SER A 816 9.79 6.15 -4.10
N LEU A 817 10.17 6.15 -5.38
CA LEU A 817 10.18 5.00 -6.30
C LEU A 817 8.76 4.41 -6.50
N GLN A 818 7.73 5.20 -6.23
CA GLN A 818 6.33 4.84 -6.43
C GLN A 818 5.94 4.93 -7.91
N THR A 819 5.25 3.92 -8.42
CA THR A 819 4.81 3.84 -9.81
C THR A 819 3.67 4.82 -10.11
N ASP A 820 3.71 5.44 -11.29
CA ASP A 820 2.62 6.25 -11.83
C ASP A 820 1.67 5.39 -12.68
N PHE A 821 0.49 5.07 -12.16
CA PHE A 821 -0.56 4.35 -12.87
C PHE A 821 -1.67 5.26 -13.41
N LYS A 822 -1.52 6.58 -13.24
CA LYS A 822 -2.59 7.54 -13.50
C LYS A 822 -2.43 8.28 -14.81
N LYS A 823 -1.24 8.21 -15.41
CA LYS A 823 -0.92 8.98 -16.60
C LYS A 823 -0.03 8.18 -17.55
N CYS A 824 -0.59 7.82 -18.69
CA CYS A 824 0.15 7.43 -19.89
C CYS A 824 -0.71 7.76 -21.12
N ALA A 825 -0.14 7.60 -22.32
CA ALA A 825 -0.83 7.88 -23.56
C ALA A 825 -1.29 6.60 -24.24
N VAL A 826 -2.53 6.59 -24.75
CA VAL A 826 -3.12 5.45 -25.46
C VAL A 826 -3.88 5.89 -26.71
N LYS A 827 -4.07 4.94 -27.65
CA LYS A 827 -5.06 5.02 -28.72
C LYS A 827 -6.13 3.95 -28.53
N ILE A 828 -7.33 4.23 -29.00
CA ILE A 828 -8.47 3.32 -28.95
C ILE A 828 -8.75 2.84 -30.36
N VAL A 829 -8.76 1.52 -30.54
CA VAL A 829 -8.96 0.87 -31.83
C VAL A 829 -10.21 0.03 -31.79
N LYS A 830 -11.13 0.25 -32.70
CA LYS A 830 -12.33 -0.57 -32.84
C LYS A 830 -11.94 -2.02 -33.22
N VAL A 831 -12.63 -3.01 -32.62
CA VAL A 831 -12.48 -4.44 -32.96
C VAL A 831 -13.48 -4.83 -34.03
#